data_f6d583f075ef4287540d8bc62a671e6d
#
_entry.id   f6d583f075ef4287540d8bc62a671e6d
#
_cell.length_a   1.000
_cell.length_b   1.000
_cell.length_c   1.000
_cell.angle_alpha   90.00
_cell.angle_beta   90.00
_cell.angle_gamma   90.00
#
_symmetry.space_group_name_H-M   'P 1'
#
loop_
_entity.id
_entity.type
_entity.pdbx_description
1 polymer ?
#
loop_
_entity_poly.entity_id
_entity_poly.type
_entity_poly.pdbx_seq_one_letter_code
_entity_poly.pdbx_strand_id
1 'polypeptide(L)'
;MQINENKGFPTEIPIIVEDELFLYPFMITPLFLSDEENLKALELAIQGETPILVVPTKPQQDGARDFDGIYDAGVIGTIMRRVPLPDGRVKVLFQGIDKGKILKQSGINPLRGIVDMLHVKRPSQVKTDALIVVLREKVRELSQFSHFFPPDLLRTIEESAEAIRVCDLVSSALRLKKQIAYSFFVEENLEQRLLKLIDYVIEEIEANKLQKEIKNKVHSKIDKTNKEYFLKEQLKQIQAELGADTSREEELEEYRKKLDAKKKFMAEDAYKEIKKQIDKLSRMHPDSADANTLQSYLDWVLEIPFENVAKKKSSIAEVSKHLNADHYSLEKPKERIEEYFALRELLELRGVGEKVNNGAILCFAGPPGVGKTSLANSIAKALKRELVRIALGGLEDVNELRGHRRTYIGAMPGRIVQGLIEAKQMNPVVVLDEIDKVGRSYRGDPTAVLLEILDPEQNNKFRDYYLNFNIDLSKIIFIATANDVSMIPAALRDRMEFIELSSYTPQEKFEIAKKYLLPQELKKHGLKPSDVSISKEALELIISDYTRESGVRNLRRRIADILRKVAKNILTKKNEGKISVTAKNLKEFLEKKVYEIEPADKKDQIGLVNGLAWTSVGGDVLRIEAIRIQGKGNMQITGQLGDVMKESAQIAFSVVKVLIDNKKLKVPMAIVPKFDDDKHRLEASDVYRRYDLHLHVPEGAVPKDGPSAGITMATAIASILTDTKVKHDIAMTGEITLTGRVLPIGGLKEKLIAAHKAGIKTALIPRKNYDRDLVDIPAEVKADMKIIAVDTIDDVLKNALVAKK
;
A
#
# COMPACT_ATOMS: atom_id res chain seq x y z
N MET A 1 -31.96 27.65 -11.44
CA MET A 1 -33.39 27.35 -11.19
C MET A 1 -33.82 28.14 -9.98
N GLN A 2 -34.66 29.14 -10.14
CA GLN A 2 -35.32 29.80 -9.01
C GLN A 2 -36.25 28.75 -8.40
N ILE A 3 -36.13 28.46 -7.10
CA ILE A 3 -37.15 27.68 -6.41
C ILE A 3 -38.43 28.46 -6.53
N ASN A 4 -39.41 27.91 -7.26
CA ASN A 4 -40.73 28.50 -7.32
C ASN A 4 -41.24 28.59 -5.88
N GLU A 5 -41.58 29.77 -5.40
CA GLU A 5 -42.14 30.04 -4.06
C GLU A 5 -43.46 29.28 -3.76
N ASN A 6 -43.92 28.41 -4.69
CA ASN A 6 -45.15 27.64 -4.62
C ASN A 6 -45.00 26.14 -4.25
N LYS A 7 -43.83 25.64 -3.92
CA LYS A 7 -43.74 24.35 -3.24
C LYS A 7 -43.55 24.58 -1.74
N GLY A 8 -44.67 24.60 -1.02
CA GLY A 8 -44.71 24.83 0.43
C GLY A 8 -43.88 23.78 1.20
N PHE A 9 -42.96 24.26 2.01
CA PHE A 9 -42.43 23.50 3.13
C PHE A 9 -43.48 23.40 4.25
N PRO A 10 -43.49 22.26 5.01
CA PRO A 10 -42.55 21.14 5.05
C PRO A 10 -42.71 20.17 3.90
N THR A 11 -41.60 19.63 3.35
CA THR A 11 -41.62 18.67 2.26
C THR A 11 -40.65 17.53 2.54
N GLU A 12 -40.91 16.35 1.95
CA GLU A 12 -40.01 15.22 2.03
C GLU A 12 -38.87 15.38 1.04
N ILE A 13 -37.62 15.39 1.53
CA ILE A 13 -36.42 15.50 0.72
C ILE A 13 -35.35 14.50 1.16
N PRO A 14 -34.48 14.06 0.24
CA PRO A 14 -33.34 13.21 0.57
C PRO A 14 -32.29 13.98 1.38
N ILE A 15 -31.55 13.26 2.21
CA ILE A 15 -30.56 13.81 3.12
C ILE A 15 -29.20 13.23 2.77
N ILE A 16 -28.20 14.09 2.57
CA ILE A 16 -26.78 13.74 2.47
C ILE A 16 -26.10 14.07 3.81
N VAL A 17 -25.29 13.16 4.30
CA VAL A 17 -24.50 13.32 5.52
C VAL A 17 -23.07 13.73 5.17
N GLU A 18 -22.60 14.81 5.79
CA GLU A 18 -21.25 15.34 5.58
C GLU A 18 -20.40 15.20 6.84
N ASP A 19 -19.25 14.53 6.70
CA ASP A 19 -18.40 14.17 7.83
C ASP A 19 -17.33 15.22 8.16
N GLU A 20 -16.85 15.98 7.18
CA GLU A 20 -15.68 16.84 7.35
C GLU A 20 -16.04 18.33 7.44
N LEU A 21 -16.98 18.78 6.61
CA LEU A 21 -17.29 20.19 6.43
C LEU A 21 -18.59 20.59 7.14
N PHE A 22 -18.62 21.81 7.68
CA PHE A 22 -19.86 22.43 8.11
C PHE A 22 -20.31 23.45 7.05
N LEU A 23 -21.46 23.21 6.43
CA LEU A 23 -21.95 24.02 5.31
C LEU A 23 -22.78 25.20 5.79
N TYR A 24 -22.83 26.25 4.95
CA TYR A 24 -23.67 27.43 5.16
C TYR A 24 -24.46 27.75 3.89
N PRO A 25 -25.64 28.42 4.01
CA PRO A 25 -26.38 28.88 2.86
C PRO A 25 -25.58 29.88 1.99
N PHE A 26 -26.02 30.05 0.75
CA PHE A 26 -25.45 30.97 -0.25
C PHE A 26 -24.02 30.63 -0.69
N MET A 27 -23.52 29.43 -0.40
CA MET A 27 -22.21 28.97 -0.81
C MET A 27 -22.30 27.85 -1.84
N ILE A 28 -21.32 27.81 -2.73
CA ILE A 28 -21.12 26.68 -3.65
C ILE A 28 -19.96 25.87 -3.09
N THR A 29 -20.25 24.65 -2.64
CA THR A 29 -19.27 23.79 -1.98
C THR A 29 -19.11 22.48 -2.74
N PRO A 30 -17.88 22.05 -3.05
CA PRO A 30 -17.63 20.73 -3.59
C PRO A 30 -17.73 19.67 -2.47
N LEU A 31 -18.62 18.69 -2.64
CA LEU A 31 -18.75 17.52 -1.77
C LEU A 31 -18.15 16.32 -2.47
N PHE A 32 -17.52 15.42 -1.70
CA PHE A 32 -16.92 14.20 -2.21
C PHE A 32 -17.62 13.00 -1.57
N LEU A 33 -18.53 12.39 -2.32
CA LEU A 33 -19.36 11.28 -1.84
C LEU A 33 -18.74 9.95 -2.25
N SER A 34 -18.56 9.05 -1.27
CA SER A 34 -17.98 7.71 -1.47
C SER A 34 -18.89 6.59 -0.95
N ASP A 35 -19.82 6.90 -0.04
CA ASP A 35 -20.69 5.91 0.56
C ASP A 35 -21.99 5.70 -0.25
N GLU A 36 -22.48 4.46 -0.20
CA GLU A 36 -23.61 4.02 -1.00
C GLU A 36 -24.91 4.76 -0.64
N GLU A 37 -25.09 5.14 0.61
CA GLU A 37 -26.32 5.79 1.10
C GLU A 37 -26.41 7.24 0.62
N ASN A 38 -25.31 8.00 0.72
CA ASN A 38 -25.24 9.35 0.16
C ASN A 38 -25.38 9.35 -1.37
N LEU A 39 -24.84 8.34 -2.06
CA LEU A 39 -24.99 8.20 -3.52
C LEU A 39 -26.45 7.91 -3.91
N LYS A 40 -27.16 7.06 -3.17
CA LYS A 40 -28.59 6.81 -3.38
C LYS A 40 -29.43 8.06 -3.10
N ALA A 41 -29.11 8.83 -2.04
CA ALA A 41 -29.77 10.09 -1.74
C ALA A 41 -29.57 11.11 -2.87
N LEU A 42 -28.36 11.20 -3.41
CA LEU A 42 -28.02 12.03 -4.56
C LEU A 42 -28.83 11.64 -5.81
N GLU A 43 -28.94 10.34 -6.12
CA GLU A 43 -29.68 9.86 -7.27
C GLU A 43 -31.16 10.16 -7.17
N LEU A 44 -31.76 9.99 -5.99
CA LEU A 44 -33.16 10.34 -5.74
C LEU A 44 -33.41 11.85 -5.94
N ALA A 45 -32.51 12.71 -5.45
CA ALA A 45 -32.63 14.15 -5.63
C ALA A 45 -32.57 14.57 -7.11
N ILE A 46 -31.67 13.94 -7.87
CA ILE A 46 -31.51 14.24 -9.31
C ILE A 46 -32.73 13.73 -10.10
N GLN A 47 -33.18 12.49 -9.85
CA GLN A 47 -34.34 11.92 -10.55
C GLN A 47 -35.65 12.63 -10.24
N GLY A 48 -35.80 13.09 -9.00
CA GLY A 48 -36.99 13.78 -8.54
C GLY A 48 -36.99 15.30 -8.81
N GLU A 49 -35.90 15.84 -9.33
CA GLU A 49 -35.66 17.31 -9.41
C GLU A 49 -35.96 18.03 -8.08
N THR A 50 -35.68 17.35 -6.97
CA THR A 50 -35.97 17.87 -5.62
C THR A 50 -34.73 18.49 -4.99
N PRO A 51 -34.91 19.50 -4.10
CA PRO A 51 -33.79 19.96 -3.29
C PRO A 51 -33.31 18.82 -2.38
N ILE A 52 -32.10 18.96 -1.86
CA ILE A 52 -31.46 18.03 -0.95
C ILE A 52 -31.06 18.75 0.34
N LEU A 53 -31.15 18.07 1.47
CA LEU A 53 -30.64 18.57 2.74
C LEU A 53 -29.26 17.96 3.00
N VAL A 54 -28.25 18.81 3.23
CA VAL A 54 -26.92 18.34 3.67
C VAL A 54 -26.77 18.65 5.16
N VAL A 55 -26.53 17.60 5.95
CA VAL A 55 -26.40 17.69 7.42
C VAL A 55 -25.03 17.20 7.88
N PRO A 56 -24.42 17.84 8.90
CA PRO A 56 -23.16 17.37 9.45
C PRO A 56 -23.37 16.27 10.49
N THR A 57 -22.37 15.39 10.64
CA THR A 57 -22.32 14.43 11.73
C THR A 57 -22.08 15.10 13.08
N LYS A 58 -22.59 14.47 14.16
CA LYS A 58 -22.26 14.90 15.53
C LYS A 58 -20.77 14.58 15.85
N PRO A 59 -20.16 15.29 16.80
CA PRO A 59 -18.78 15.06 17.19
C PRO A 59 -18.54 13.61 17.63
N GLN A 60 -17.40 13.05 17.22
CA GLN A 60 -17.01 11.65 17.46
C GLN A 60 -17.93 10.60 16.83
N GLN A 61 -18.80 10.99 15.89
CA GLN A 61 -19.67 10.10 15.13
C GLN A 61 -19.44 10.24 13.62
N ASP A 62 -18.22 10.51 13.22
CA ASP A 62 -17.86 10.58 11.81
C ASP A 62 -18.10 9.19 11.15
N GLY A 63 -18.77 9.21 9.99
CA GLY A 63 -19.21 7.98 9.31
C GLY A 63 -20.59 7.47 9.71
N ALA A 64 -21.28 8.07 10.68
CA ALA A 64 -22.67 7.71 10.99
C ALA A 64 -23.62 8.01 9.82
N ARG A 65 -24.52 7.08 9.53
CA ARG A 65 -25.53 7.17 8.46
C ARG A 65 -26.93 6.85 9.00
N ASP A 66 -27.18 7.31 10.23
CA ASP A 66 -28.46 7.21 10.92
C ASP A 66 -28.84 8.57 11.54
N PHE A 67 -30.09 8.71 11.93
CA PHE A 67 -30.60 9.94 12.52
C PHE A 67 -30.04 10.24 13.92
N ASP A 68 -29.51 9.26 14.62
CA ASP A 68 -28.94 9.44 15.95
C ASP A 68 -27.53 10.03 15.87
N GLY A 69 -26.76 9.70 14.83
CA GLY A 69 -25.40 10.17 14.61
C GLY A 69 -25.28 11.52 13.91
N ILE A 70 -26.36 12.09 13.39
CA ILE A 70 -26.37 13.35 12.67
C ILE A 70 -27.07 14.46 13.45
N TYR A 71 -26.82 15.71 13.10
CA TYR A 71 -27.60 16.85 13.59
C TYR A 71 -28.96 16.91 12.91
N ASP A 72 -29.95 17.55 13.57
CA ASP A 72 -31.30 17.68 13.04
C ASP A 72 -31.50 18.88 12.11
N ALA A 73 -30.48 19.72 11.90
CA ALA A 73 -30.55 20.84 11.00
C ALA A 73 -29.29 20.90 10.08
N GLY A 74 -29.50 21.38 8.87
CA GLY A 74 -28.49 21.50 7.85
C GLY A 74 -28.84 22.48 6.74
N VAL A 75 -28.13 22.42 5.61
CA VAL A 75 -28.34 23.33 4.48
C VAL A 75 -29.17 22.64 3.40
N ILE A 76 -30.30 23.25 3.06
CA ILE A 76 -31.10 22.89 1.87
C ILE A 76 -30.44 23.49 0.64
N GLY A 77 -30.30 22.75 -0.41
CA GLY A 77 -29.70 23.24 -1.65
C GLY A 77 -29.99 22.34 -2.84
N THR A 78 -29.33 22.66 -3.94
CA THR A 78 -29.45 21.97 -5.21
C THR A 78 -28.09 21.51 -5.72
N ILE A 79 -28.11 20.48 -6.54
CA ILE A 79 -26.94 19.94 -7.18
C ILE A 79 -26.70 20.65 -8.51
N MET A 80 -25.60 21.39 -8.63
CA MET A 80 -25.24 22.10 -9.85
C MET A 80 -24.55 21.20 -10.87
N ARG A 81 -23.66 20.32 -10.39
CA ARG A 81 -22.85 19.45 -11.27
C ARG A 81 -22.41 18.20 -10.53
N ARG A 82 -22.42 17.09 -11.24
CA ARG A 82 -21.91 15.79 -10.79
C ARG A 82 -20.74 15.40 -11.70
N VAL A 83 -19.63 14.94 -11.10
CA VAL A 83 -18.43 14.44 -11.81
C VAL A 83 -17.93 13.18 -11.12
N PRO A 84 -18.01 12.01 -11.76
CA PRO A 84 -17.40 10.80 -11.23
C PRO A 84 -15.89 10.95 -11.26
N LEU A 85 -15.21 10.47 -10.20
CA LEU A 85 -13.75 10.48 -10.09
C LEU A 85 -13.19 9.08 -10.37
N PRO A 86 -11.92 8.98 -10.81
CA PRO A 86 -11.29 7.69 -11.11
C PRO A 86 -11.13 6.76 -9.91
N ASP A 87 -11.17 7.30 -8.69
CA ASP A 87 -11.04 6.57 -7.43
C ASP A 87 -12.37 6.01 -6.89
N GLY A 88 -13.45 6.10 -7.69
CA GLY A 88 -14.79 5.61 -7.34
C GLY A 88 -15.64 6.60 -6.55
N ARG A 89 -15.08 7.75 -6.11
CA ARG A 89 -15.85 8.83 -5.49
C ARG A 89 -16.61 9.66 -6.52
N VAL A 90 -17.67 10.33 -6.07
CA VAL A 90 -18.42 11.28 -6.90
C VAL A 90 -18.24 12.68 -6.34
N LYS A 91 -17.63 13.58 -7.13
CA LYS A 91 -17.57 15.00 -6.80
C LYS A 91 -18.86 15.67 -7.22
N VAL A 92 -19.50 16.31 -6.26
CA VAL A 92 -20.78 17.01 -6.44
C VAL A 92 -20.57 18.49 -6.13
N LEU A 93 -20.98 19.39 -7.02
CA LEU A 93 -21.05 20.81 -6.72
C LEU A 93 -22.42 21.12 -6.15
N PHE A 94 -22.46 21.37 -4.85
CA PHE A 94 -23.66 21.69 -4.09
C PHE A 94 -23.79 23.20 -3.92
N GLN A 95 -24.94 23.73 -4.26
CA GLN A 95 -25.29 25.12 -4.00
C GLN A 95 -26.29 25.20 -2.84
N GLY A 96 -25.85 25.69 -1.70
CA GLY A 96 -26.69 25.95 -0.54
C GLY A 96 -27.64 27.13 -0.78
N ILE A 97 -28.91 26.94 -0.44
CA ILE A 97 -29.96 27.93 -0.65
C ILE A 97 -30.43 28.49 0.67
N ASP A 98 -30.83 27.63 1.61
CA ASP A 98 -31.37 28.05 2.90
C ASP A 98 -31.09 27.00 3.98
N LYS A 99 -31.52 27.29 5.22
CA LYS A 99 -31.39 26.38 6.36
C LYS A 99 -32.63 25.51 6.50
N GLY A 100 -32.44 24.21 6.71
CA GLY A 100 -33.53 23.30 6.93
C GLY A 100 -33.37 22.51 8.24
N LYS A 101 -34.53 22.17 8.84
CA LYS A 101 -34.60 21.35 10.03
C LYS A 101 -35.47 20.13 9.76
N ILE A 102 -35.00 18.96 10.18
CA ILE A 102 -35.72 17.70 10.06
C ILE A 102 -36.81 17.66 11.12
N LEU A 103 -38.08 17.65 10.68
CA LEU A 103 -39.25 17.54 11.56
C LEU A 103 -39.59 16.08 11.85
N LYS A 104 -39.49 15.21 10.84
CA LYS A 104 -39.85 13.81 10.95
C LYS A 104 -39.03 12.97 9.99
N GLN A 105 -38.57 11.84 10.46
CA GLN A 105 -37.89 10.81 9.64
C GLN A 105 -38.92 10.11 8.74
N SER A 106 -38.58 9.93 7.46
CA SER A 106 -39.47 9.27 6.48
C SER A 106 -38.82 8.05 5.79
N GLY A 107 -37.50 7.93 5.84
CA GLY A 107 -36.76 6.79 5.27
C GLY A 107 -35.34 6.70 5.83
N ILE A 108 -34.80 5.46 5.86
CA ILE A 108 -33.48 5.19 6.44
C ILE A 108 -32.44 4.83 5.35
N ASN A 109 -32.83 4.23 4.24
CA ASN A 109 -31.90 3.84 3.18
C ASN A 109 -32.45 4.18 1.78
N PRO A 110 -32.07 5.31 1.17
CA PRO A 110 -31.26 6.38 1.75
C PRO A 110 -32.02 7.22 2.78
N LEU A 111 -31.31 7.99 3.59
CA LEU A 111 -31.90 8.87 4.56
C LEU A 111 -32.84 9.89 3.89
N ARG A 112 -34.09 9.96 4.36
CA ARG A 112 -35.10 10.92 3.92
C ARG A 112 -35.86 11.47 5.11
N GLY A 113 -36.24 12.71 5.04
CA GLY A 113 -36.99 13.33 6.10
C GLY A 113 -37.96 14.39 5.59
N ILE A 114 -39.00 14.64 6.37
CA ILE A 114 -39.84 15.82 6.21
C ILE A 114 -39.07 16.97 6.82
N VAL A 115 -38.67 17.89 5.97
CA VAL A 115 -37.81 19.05 6.32
C VAL A 115 -38.63 20.33 6.20
N ASP A 116 -38.50 21.21 7.16
CA ASP A 116 -39.02 22.56 7.13
C ASP A 116 -37.89 23.56 7.11
N MET A 117 -38.21 24.81 6.65
CA MET A 117 -37.25 25.90 6.69
C MET A 117 -37.03 26.36 8.13
N LEU A 118 -35.78 26.58 8.50
CA LEU A 118 -35.42 27.10 9.81
C LEU A 118 -35.74 28.62 9.83
N HIS A 119 -36.85 28.99 10.43
CA HIS A 119 -37.30 30.39 10.49
C HIS A 119 -36.48 31.22 11.48
N VAL A 120 -35.78 32.22 10.98
CA VAL A 120 -35.01 33.15 11.81
C VAL A 120 -35.92 34.31 12.26
N LYS A 121 -36.13 34.43 13.56
CA LYS A 121 -36.88 35.56 14.15
C LYS A 121 -36.05 36.83 14.04
N ARG A 122 -36.58 37.83 13.35
CA ARG A 122 -35.96 39.14 13.19
C ARG A 122 -36.49 40.08 14.29
N PRO A 123 -35.69 40.43 15.29
CA PRO A 123 -36.07 41.47 16.24
C PRO A 123 -36.07 42.86 15.57
N SER A 124 -36.04 43.93 16.33
CA SER A 124 -36.03 45.31 15.83
C SER A 124 -34.93 45.53 14.77
N GLN A 125 -35.29 46.02 13.57
CA GLN A 125 -34.38 46.35 12.47
C GLN A 125 -33.21 47.23 12.95
N VAL A 126 -33.47 48.23 13.77
CA VAL A 126 -32.47 49.17 14.30
C VAL A 126 -31.38 48.47 15.13
N LYS A 127 -31.78 47.50 15.95
CA LYS A 127 -30.80 46.74 16.75
C LYS A 127 -29.94 45.81 15.88
N THR A 128 -30.56 45.16 14.92
CA THR A 128 -29.87 44.28 13.98
C THR A 128 -28.85 45.05 13.17
N ASP A 129 -29.22 46.22 12.64
CA ASP A 129 -28.32 47.06 11.87
C ASP A 129 -27.13 47.57 12.72
N ALA A 130 -27.37 47.93 13.97
CA ALA A 130 -26.31 48.31 14.90
C ALA A 130 -25.31 47.15 15.16
N LEU A 131 -25.82 45.94 15.40
CA LEU A 131 -24.98 44.77 15.65
C LEU A 131 -24.17 44.34 14.41
N ILE A 132 -24.74 44.51 13.21
CA ILE A 132 -23.99 44.22 11.97
C ILE A 132 -22.82 45.19 11.81
N VAL A 133 -23.02 46.48 12.12
CA VAL A 133 -21.94 47.46 12.06
C VAL A 133 -20.79 47.04 13.00
N VAL A 134 -21.13 46.66 14.25
CA VAL A 134 -20.15 46.17 15.23
C VAL A 134 -19.45 44.91 14.72
N LEU A 135 -20.19 43.92 14.18
CA LEU A 135 -19.61 42.70 13.67
C LEU A 135 -18.62 42.99 12.53
N ARG A 136 -18.99 43.85 11.58
CA ARG A 136 -18.10 44.24 10.46
C ARG A 136 -16.83 44.92 10.94
N GLU A 137 -16.95 45.81 11.93
CA GLU A 137 -15.79 46.47 12.55
C GLU A 137 -14.83 45.42 13.18
N LYS A 138 -15.39 44.49 13.96
CA LYS A 138 -14.62 43.44 14.60
C LYS A 138 -13.99 42.45 13.60
N VAL A 139 -14.69 42.08 12.56
CA VAL A 139 -14.16 41.28 11.46
C VAL A 139 -13.00 41.97 10.75
N ARG A 140 -13.13 43.30 10.50
CA ARG A 140 -12.04 44.11 9.94
C ARG A 140 -10.84 44.17 10.91
N GLU A 141 -11.09 44.32 12.21
CA GLU A 141 -10.02 44.26 13.22
C GLU A 141 -9.32 42.90 13.20
N LEU A 142 -10.07 41.78 13.19
CA LEU A 142 -9.54 40.43 13.15
C LEU A 142 -8.71 40.15 11.87
N SER A 143 -9.15 40.68 10.73
CA SER A 143 -8.44 40.50 9.45
C SER A 143 -7.03 41.09 9.43
N GLN A 144 -6.71 42.02 10.33
CA GLN A 144 -5.33 42.54 10.48
C GLN A 144 -4.37 41.58 11.18
N PHE A 145 -4.91 40.58 11.87
CA PHE A 145 -4.11 39.61 12.65
C PHE A 145 -4.20 38.19 12.12
N SER A 146 -5.19 37.89 11.27
CA SER A 146 -5.44 36.54 10.76
C SER A 146 -5.74 36.52 9.25
N HIS A 147 -5.45 35.38 8.60
CA HIS A 147 -5.74 35.16 7.18
C HIS A 147 -7.11 34.52 6.92
N PHE A 148 -8.03 34.57 7.91
CA PHE A 148 -9.37 33.96 7.75
C PHE A 148 -10.25 34.69 6.74
N PHE A 149 -10.01 35.96 6.49
CA PHE A 149 -10.84 36.82 5.64
C PHE A 149 -10.03 37.33 4.43
N PRO A 150 -10.06 36.63 3.27
CA PRO A 150 -9.52 37.15 2.02
C PRO A 150 -10.20 38.48 1.61
N PRO A 151 -9.52 39.38 0.86
CA PRO A 151 -10.04 40.67 0.47
C PRO A 151 -11.42 40.65 -0.21
N ASP A 152 -11.64 39.66 -1.10
CA ASP A 152 -12.91 39.47 -1.79
C ASP A 152 -14.06 39.12 -0.83
N LEU A 153 -13.80 38.31 0.19
CA LEU A 153 -14.79 37.93 1.19
C LEU A 153 -15.10 39.11 2.12
N LEU A 154 -14.09 39.86 2.54
CA LEU A 154 -14.29 41.10 3.33
C LEU A 154 -15.20 42.07 2.59
N ARG A 155 -14.94 42.30 1.32
CA ARG A 155 -15.77 43.15 0.48
C ARG A 155 -17.21 42.63 0.40
N THR A 156 -17.41 41.34 0.24
CA THR A 156 -18.74 40.72 0.20
C THR A 156 -19.49 40.89 1.54
N ILE A 157 -18.80 40.78 2.68
CA ILE A 157 -19.35 41.01 4.03
C ILE A 157 -19.72 42.45 4.22
N GLU A 158 -18.93 43.39 3.70
CA GLU A 158 -19.19 44.83 3.80
C GLU A 158 -20.35 45.30 2.92
N GLU A 159 -20.46 44.76 1.71
CA GLU A 159 -21.49 45.16 0.73
C GLU A 159 -22.85 44.46 0.94
N SER A 160 -22.89 43.31 1.68
CA SER A 160 -24.14 42.56 1.85
C SER A 160 -25.16 43.30 2.72
N ALA A 161 -26.34 43.55 2.19
CA ALA A 161 -27.44 44.21 2.92
C ALA A 161 -28.15 43.26 3.90
N GLU A 162 -28.05 41.95 3.74
CA GLU A 162 -28.78 40.97 4.54
C GLU A 162 -28.00 40.50 5.76
N ALA A 163 -28.53 40.77 6.97
CA ALA A 163 -27.92 40.41 8.24
C ALA A 163 -27.66 38.91 8.39
N ILE A 164 -28.58 38.05 7.97
CA ILE A 164 -28.47 36.59 8.03
C ILE A 164 -27.30 36.14 7.18
N ARG A 165 -27.20 36.66 5.96
CA ARG A 165 -26.12 36.36 5.03
C ARG A 165 -24.77 36.79 5.58
N VAL A 166 -24.67 37.94 6.21
CA VAL A 166 -23.43 38.42 6.86
C VAL A 166 -23.01 37.46 7.96
N CYS A 167 -23.94 37.02 8.83
CA CYS A 167 -23.65 36.02 9.86
C CYS A 167 -23.13 34.71 9.27
N ASP A 168 -23.73 34.17 8.22
CA ASP A 168 -23.35 32.92 7.60
C ASP A 168 -21.98 33.02 6.90
N LEU A 169 -21.69 34.15 6.22
CA LEU A 169 -20.39 34.41 5.61
C LEU A 169 -19.26 34.50 6.67
N VAL A 170 -19.49 35.25 7.74
CA VAL A 170 -18.50 35.34 8.83
C VAL A 170 -18.27 34.00 9.50
N SER A 171 -19.34 33.29 9.83
CA SER A 171 -19.23 31.94 10.46
C SER A 171 -18.47 30.95 9.59
N SER A 172 -18.66 30.96 8.28
CA SER A 172 -17.98 30.09 7.33
C SER A 172 -16.47 30.39 7.25
N ALA A 173 -16.09 31.68 7.36
CA ALA A 173 -14.69 32.10 7.31
C ALA A 173 -13.90 31.71 8.56
N LEU A 174 -14.53 31.71 9.73
CA LEU A 174 -13.89 31.43 11.03
C LEU A 174 -13.52 29.96 11.24
N ARG A 175 -13.89 29.05 10.33
CA ARG A 175 -13.60 27.59 10.43
C ARG A 175 -13.90 27.01 11.82
N LEU A 176 -15.10 27.30 12.32
CA LEU A 176 -15.56 26.92 13.66
C LEU A 176 -15.57 25.39 13.84
N LYS A 177 -15.33 24.92 15.05
CA LYS A 177 -15.57 23.50 15.40
C LYS A 177 -17.05 23.17 15.19
N LYS A 178 -17.36 21.96 14.71
CA LYS A 178 -18.74 21.52 14.36
C LYS A 178 -19.79 21.90 15.41
N GLN A 179 -19.49 21.70 16.71
CA GLN A 179 -20.42 22.04 17.81
C GLN A 179 -20.73 23.54 17.88
N ILE A 180 -19.71 24.38 17.75
CA ILE A 180 -19.85 25.84 17.82
C ILE A 180 -20.56 26.32 16.55
N ALA A 181 -20.14 25.82 15.38
CA ALA A 181 -20.78 26.13 14.11
C ALA A 181 -22.27 25.77 14.13
N TYR A 182 -22.62 24.59 14.64
CA TYR A 182 -24.00 24.15 14.76
C TYR A 182 -24.81 25.05 15.73
N SER A 183 -24.23 25.43 16.88
CA SER A 183 -24.91 26.30 17.86
C SER A 183 -25.26 27.69 17.29
N PHE A 184 -24.39 28.21 16.41
CA PHE A 184 -24.67 29.48 15.69
C PHE A 184 -25.65 29.28 14.55
N PHE A 185 -25.61 28.15 13.90
CA PHE A 185 -26.43 27.81 12.75
C PHE A 185 -27.93 27.68 13.11
N VAL A 186 -28.25 27.01 14.23
CA VAL A 186 -29.60 26.72 14.68
C VAL A 186 -30.24 27.86 15.53
N GLU A 187 -29.45 28.89 15.89
CA GLU A 187 -29.98 29.99 16.70
C GLU A 187 -31.05 30.76 15.92
N GLU A 188 -32.30 30.63 16.38
CA GLU A 188 -33.48 31.24 15.74
C GLU A 188 -33.53 32.76 15.95
N ASN A 189 -32.96 33.27 17.05
CA ASN A 189 -32.96 34.71 17.33
C ASN A 189 -31.71 35.36 16.70
N LEU A 190 -31.93 36.18 15.66
CA LEU A 190 -30.86 36.85 14.94
C LEU A 190 -30.01 37.76 15.84
N GLU A 191 -30.61 38.47 16.81
CA GLU A 191 -29.89 39.32 17.75
C GLU A 191 -28.91 38.48 18.60
N GLN A 192 -29.38 37.35 19.16
CA GLN A 192 -28.55 36.47 19.96
C GLN A 192 -27.44 35.83 19.11
N ARG A 193 -27.75 35.45 17.88
CA ARG A 193 -26.78 34.90 16.96
C ARG A 193 -25.66 35.91 16.61
N LEU A 194 -26.02 37.18 16.36
CA LEU A 194 -25.06 38.24 16.13
C LEU A 194 -24.18 38.49 17.35
N LEU A 195 -24.77 38.53 18.56
CA LEU A 195 -24.03 38.73 19.80
C LEU A 195 -23.03 37.61 20.03
N LYS A 196 -23.45 36.34 19.96
CA LYS A 196 -22.55 35.16 20.09
C LYS A 196 -21.41 35.19 19.08
N LEU A 197 -21.71 35.62 17.84
CA LEU A 197 -20.69 35.71 16.80
C LEU A 197 -19.72 36.86 17.04
N ILE A 198 -20.21 38.02 17.54
CA ILE A 198 -19.37 39.15 17.92
C ILE A 198 -18.44 38.73 19.07
N ASP A 199 -18.99 38.11 20.11
CA ASP A 199 -18.20 37.62 21.27
C ASP A 199 -17.10 36.70 20.83
N TYR A 200 -17.41 35.71 19.97
CA TYR A 200 -16.41 34.79 19.43
C TYR A 200 -15.32 35.51 18.63
N VAL A 201 -15.69 36.48 17.79
CA VAL A 201 -14.73 37.29 17.02
C VAL A 201 -13.83 38.11 17.95
N ILE A 202 -14.37 38.61 19.05
CA ILE A 202 -13.59 39.35 20.07
C ILE A 202 -12.62 38.43 20.76
N GLU A 203 -13.03 37.23 21.19
CA GLU A 203 -12.16 36.23 21.78
C GLU A 203 -10.99 35.85 20.83
N GLU A 204 -11.28 35.69 19.54
CA GLU A 204 -10.24 35.41 18.53
C GLU A 204 -9.28 36.61 18.35
N ILE A 205 -9.77 37.86 18.42
CA ILE A 205 -8.91 39.03 18.38
C ILE A 205 -7.98 39.06 19.60
N GLU A 206 -8.52 38.82 20.80
CA GLU A 206 -7.74 38.80 22.04
C GLU A 206 -6.69 37.69 22.03
N ALA A 207 -7.06 36.49 21.57
CA ALA A 207 -6.15 35.36 21.42
C ALA A 207 -4.99 35.69 20.45
N ASN A 208 -5.30 36.30 19.32
CA ASN A 208 -4.28 36.72 18.34
C ASN A 208 -3.42 37.88 18.85
N LYS A 209 -3.99 38.85 19.59
CA LYS A 209 -3.22 39.93 20.27
C LYS A 209 -2.28 39.35 21.31
N LEU A 210 -2.75 38.42 22.15
CA LEU A 210 -1.94 37.77 23.16
C LEU A 210 -0.79 36.95 22.53
N GLN A 211 -1.09 36.25 21.43
CA GLN A 211 -0.08 35.51 20.66
C GLN A 211 1.00 36.45 20.09
N LYS A 212 0.58 37.64 19.61
CA LYS A 212 1.49 38.69 19.12
C LYS A 212 2.30 39.32 20.26
N GLU A 213 1.68 39.52 21.43
CA GLU A 213 2.40 40.01 22.63
C GLU A 213 3.40 38.95 23.15
N ILE A 214 3.04 37.67 23.14
CA ILE A 214 3.96 36.58 23.47
C ILE A 214 5.11 36.55 22.45
N LYS A 215 4.81 36.64 21.16
CA LYS A 215 5.84 36.76 20.11
C LYS A 215 6.70 38.00 20.34
N ASN A 216 6.12 39.15 20.68
CA ASN A 216 6.85 40.41 20.94
C ASN A 216 7.65 40.31 22.26
N LYS A 217 7.13 39.63 23.30
CA LYS A 217 7.89 39.33 24.54
C LYS A 217 9.04 38.37 24.30
N VAL A 218 8.84 37.42 23.40
CA VAL A 218 9.92 36.52 22.91
C VAL A 218 10.89 37.34 22.06
N HIS A 219 10.40 38.21 21.18
CA HIS A 219 11.26 39.18 20.45
C HIS A 219 11.98 40.14 21.36
N SER A 220 11.32 40.67 22.42
CA SER A 220 11.99 41.58 23.37
C SER A 220 12.98 40.83 24.30
N LYS A 221 12.79 39.54 24.54
CA LYS A 221 13.87 38.67 25.09
C LYS A 221 14.97 38.43 24.08
N ILE A 222 14.61 38.27 22.81
CA ILE A 222 15.55 38.20 21.70
C ILE A 222 16.23 39.53 21.50
N ASP A 223 15.55 40.67 21.68
CA ASP A 223 16.15 42.02 21.63
C ASP A 223 17.05 42.31 22.82
N LYS A 224 16.79 41.73 24.01
CA LYS A 224 17.78 41.74 25.09
C LYS A 224 19.00 40.84 24.75
N THR A 225 18.72 39.72 24.14
CA THR A 225 19.77 38.83 23.58
C THR A 225 20.43 39.48 22.37
N ASN A 226 19.66 40.21 21.56
CA ASN A 226 20.18 41.04 20.48
C ASN A 226 20.92 42.30 20.96
N LYS A 227 20.58 42.86 22.10
CA LYS A 227 21.38 43.92 22.73
C LYS A 227 22.65 43.39 23.35
N GLU A 228 22.61 42.20 23.90
CA GLU A 228 23.81 41.41 24.24
C GLU A 228 24.54 40.96 22.98
N TYR A 229 23.80 40.64 21.92
CA TYR A 229 24.35 40.34 20.59
C TYR A 229 24.89 41.62 19.95
N PHE A 230 24.21 42.76 20.03
CA PHE A 230 24.70 44.07 19.52
C PHE A 230 25.91 44.55 20.31
N LEU A 231 25.94 44.32 21.62
CA LEU A 231 27.16 44.55 22.42
C LEU A 231 28.24 43.49 22.11
N LYS A 232 27.88 42.27 21.80
CA LYS A 232 28.78 41.26 21.22
C LYS A 232 29.15 41.61 19.80
N GLU A 233 28.27 42.24 19.02
CA GLU A 233 28.57 42.70 17.64
C GLU A 233 29.43 43.95 17.62
N GLN A 234 29.22 44.90 18.60
CA GLN A 234 30.17 45.96 18.85
C GLN A 234 31.51 45.45 19.40
N LEU A 235 31.50 44.44 20.26
CA LEU A 235 32.69 43.66 20.63
C LEU A 235 33.31 42.96 19.42
N LYS A 236 32.48 42.44 18.51
CA LYS A 236 32.89 41.79 17.26
C LYS A 236 33.37 42.81 16.22
N GLN A 237 32.73 44.01 16.14
CA GLN A 237 33.26 45.13 15.32
C GLN A 237 34.58 45.67 15.92
N ILE A 238 34.66 45.73 17.20
CA ILE A 238 35.95 46.09 17.91
C ILE A 238 36.97 44.93 17.75
N GLN A 239 36.48 43.68 17.73
CA GLN A 239 37.29 42.50 17.39
C GLN A 239 37.56 42.36 15.90
N ALA A 240 36.69 42.88 14.98
CA ALA A 240 36.92 42.97 13.55
C ALA A 240 37.91 44.10 13.18
N GLU A 241 37.86 45.22 13.92
CA GLU A 241 38.96 46.23 13.87
C GLU A 241 40.26 45.70 14.49
N LEU A 242 40.19 44.62 15.28
CA LEU A 242 41.31 43.89 15.88
C LEU A 242 41.65 42.56 15.18
N GLY A 243 41.01 42.24 14.04
CA GLY A 243 41.35 41.06 13.23
C GLY A 243 40.35 39.88 13.33
N ALA A 244 39.07 40.10 13.59
CA ALA A 244 38.06 39.04 13.75
C ALA A 244 37.08 38.85 12.55
N ASP A 245 37.55 39.20 11.34
CA ASP A 245 36.98 38.70 10.08
C ASP A 245 37.43 37.24 9.79
N THR A 246 38.25 36.69 10.72
CA THR A 246 38.89 35.38 10.61
C THR A 246 37.92 34.20 10.52
N SER A 247 36.82 34.19 11.27
CA SER A 247 35.91 33.01 11.31
C SER A 247 35.21 32.73 9.97
N ARG A 248 34.74 33.76 9.26
CA ARG A 248 34.06 33.61 7.96
C ARG A 248 35.06 33.39 6.84
N GLU A 249 36.19 34.10 6.86
CA GLU A 249 37.28 33.84 5.91
C GLU A 249 37.85 32.44 6.09
N GLU A 250 37.95 31.95 7.32
CA GLU A 250 38.33 30.59 7.63
C GLU A 250 37.33 29.56 7.07
N GLU A 251 36.01 29.81 7.22
CA GLU A 251 34.96 28.95 6.68
C GLU A 251 34.96 28.93 5.14
N LEU A 252 35.08 30.08 4.51
CA LEU A 252 35.19 30.18 3.05
C LEU A 252 36.49 29.54 2.54
N GLU A 253 37.56 29.65 3.29
CA GLU A 253 38.82 29.00 2.95
C GLU A 253 38.75 27.48 3.16
N GLU A 254 37.99 27.01 4.16
CA GLU A 254 37.71 25.61 4.35
C GLU A 254 36.91 25.05 3.17
N TYR A 255 35.86 25.75 2.70
CA TYR A 255 35.10 25.36 1.51
C TYR A 255 35.98 25.31 0.27
N ARG A 256 36.88 26.30 0.07
CA ARG A 256 37.83 26.29 -1.05
C ARG A 256 38.81 25.11 -0.96
N LYS A 257 39.34 24.83 0.22
CA LYS A 257 40.26 23.70 0.45
C LYS A 257 39.58 22.37 0.18
N LYS A 258 38.33 22.19 0.67
CA LYS A 258 37.52 20.99 0.41
C LYS A 258 37.22 20.84 -1.08
N LEU A 259 36.90 21.92 -1.79
CA LEU A 259 36.62 21.90 -3.22
C LEU A 259 37.87 21.54 -4.03
N ASP A 260 39.04 22.17 -3.72
CA ASP A 260 40.30 21.95 -4.43
C ASP A 260 40.81 20.51 -4.22
N ALA A 261 40.61 19.92 -3.05
CA ALA A 261 40.95 18.54 -2.79
C ALA A 261 40.16 17.58 -3.70
N LYS A 262 38.90 17.92 -4.04
CA LYS A 262 37.99 17.12 -4.87
C LYS A 262 38.12 17.42 -6.38
N LYS A 263 38.84 18.44 -6.79
CA LYS A 263 38.93 18.91 -8.17
C LYS A 263 39.33 17.83 -9.19
N LYS A 264 40.21 16.90 -8.81
CA LYS A 264 40.66 15.81 -9.69
C LYS A 264 39.63 14.71 -9.93
N PHE A 265 38.58 14.68 -9.14
CA PHE A 265 37.60 13.60 -9.10
C PHE A 265 36.21 14.02 -9.58
N MET A 266 36.03 15.32 -9.88
CA MET A 266 34.74 15.86 -10.34
C MET A 266 34.86 16.42 -11.77
N ALA A 267 33.72 16.55 -12.43
CA ALA A 267 33.63 17.17 -13.74
C ALA A 267 33.94 18.66 -13.65
N GLU A 268 34.52 19.21 -14.73
CA GLU A 268 34.97 20.63 -14.76
C GLU A 268 33.84 21.63 -14.61
N ASP A 269 32.65 21.30 -15.14
CA ASP A 269 31.43 22.09 -15.01
C ASP A 269 30.95 22.15 -13.55
N ALA A 270 30.98 21.02 -12.84
CA ALA A 270 30.64 20.95 -11.43
C ALA A 270 31.61 21.78 -10.57
N TYR A 271 32.92 21.66 -10.81
CA TYR A 271 33.94 22.47 -10.11
C TYR A 271 33.70 23.97 -10.34
N LYS A 272 33.47 24.38 -11.58
CA LYS A 272 33.20 25.80 -11.93
C LYS A 272 31.96 26.33 -11.27
N GLU A 273 30.86 25.54 -11.24
CA GLU A 273 29.62 25.95 -10.61
C GLU A 273 29.77 26.10 -9.08
N ILE A 274 30.41 25.13 -8.41
CA ILE A 274 30.61 25.18 -6.96
C ILE A 274 31.50 26.36 -6.59
N LYS A 275 32.63 26.57 -7.31
CA LYS A 275 33.51 27.71 -7.11
C LYS A 275 32.77 29.04 -7.25
N LYS A 276 31.94 29.18 -8.30
CA LYS A 276 31.11 30.37 -8.52
C LYS A 276 30.18 30.63 -7.35
N GLN A 277 29.62 29.56 -6.75
CA GLN A 277 28.73 29.70 -5.60
C GLN A 277 29.51 30.09 -4.33
N ILE A 278 30.71 29.57 -4.10
CA ILE A 278 31.60 30.03 -3.00
C ILE A 278 31.96 31.51 -3.18
N ASP A 279 32.32 31.92 -4.40
CA ASP A 279 32.63 33.34 -4.70
C ASP A 279 31.40 34.24 -4.60
N LYS A 280 30.20 33.70 -4.80
CA LYS A 280 28.93 34.40 -4.54
C LYS A 280 28.69 34.55 -3.05
N LEU A 281 28.86 33.49 -2.26
CA LEU A 281 28.69 33.51 -0.80
C LEU A 281 29.65 34.54 -0.14
N SER A 282 30.89 34.65 -0.64
CA SER A 282 31.87 35.62 -0.10
C SER A 282 31.43 37.08 -0.24
N ARG A 283 30.52 37.39 -1.21
CA ARG A 283 30.02 38.74 -1.48
C ARG A 283 28.68 39.05 -0.83
N MET A 284 28.03 38.05 -0.19
CA MET A 284 26.71 38.20 0.39
C MET A 284 26.82 38.59 1.86
N HIS A 285 25.81 39.31 2.37
CA HIS A 285 25.71 39.59 3.81
C HIS A 285 25.49 38.30 4.58
N PRO A 286 26.20 38.04 5.69
CA PRO A 286 26.06 36.77 6.46
C PRO A 286 24.65 36.42 6.88
N ASP A 287 23.90 37.41 7.36
CA ASP A 287 22.58 37.21 7.93
C ASP A 287 21.46 37.21 6.88
N SER A 288 21.78 37.23 5.59
CA SER A 288 20.76 37.16 4.55
C SER A 288 20.21 35.73 4.41
N ALA A 289 18.89 35.58 4.21
CA ALA A 289 18.24 34.28 3.96
C ALA A 289 18.85 33.53 2.76
N ASP A 290 19.30 34.29 1.76
CA ASP A 290 19.96 33.75 0.58
C ASP A 290 21.34 33.19 0.90
N ALA A 291 22.10 33.82 1.84
CA ALA A 291 23.38 33.30 2.28
C ALA A 291 23.24 31.97 3.01
N ASN A 292 22.26 31.86 3.93
CA ASN A 292 21.97 30.60 4.63
C ASN A 292 21.56 29.48 3.66
N THR A 293 20.76 29.80 2.64
CA THR A 293 20.37 28.82 1.60
C THR A 293 21.58 28.37 0.79
N LEU A 294 22.48 29.30 0.45
CA LEU A 294 23.68 29.00 -0.31
C LEU A 294 24.73 28.22 0.51
N GLN A 295 24.84 28.53 1.82
CA GLN A 295 25.66 27.78 2.75
C GLN A 295 25.20 26.33 2.87
N SER A 296 23.89 26.11 3.12
CA SER A 296 23.30 24.77 3.13
C SER A 296 23.56 24.02 1.83
N TYR A 297 23.51 24.69 0.68
CA TYR A 297 23.85 24.08 -0.61
C TYR A 297 25.32 23.66 -0.68
N LEU A 298 26.24 24.51 -0.23
CA LEU A 298 27.68 24.20 -0.25
C LEU A 298 28.02 23.05 0.71
N ASP A 299 27.35 22.98 1.86
CA ASP A 299 27.49 21.88 2.79
C ASP A 299 27.11 20.55 2.12
N TRP A 300 25.91 20.47 1.50
CA TRP A 300 25.48 19.28 0.77
C TRP A 300 26.44 18.89 -0.35
N VAL A 301 26.85 19.84 -1.16
CA VAL A 301 27.67 19.55 -2.34
C VAL A 301 29.12 19.13 -1.96
N LEU A 302 29.68 19.75 -0.94
CA LEU A 302 31.03 19.43 -0.47
C LEU A 302 31.06 18.12 0.37
N GLU A 303 29.91 17.63 0.84
CA GLU A 303 29.80 16.31 1.45
C GLU A 303 29.80 15.17 0.42
N ILE A 304 29.51 15.44 -0.86
CA ILE A 304 29.57 14.41 -1.91
C ILE A 304 30.97 13.82 -1.98
N PRO A 305 31.12 12.49 -1.86
CA PRO A 305 32.45 11.85 -1.74
C PRO A 305 33.11 11.57 -3.09
N PHE A 306 33.29 12.58 -3.94
CA PHE A 306 33.82 12.43 -5.30
C PHE A 306 35.16 11.67 -5.34
N GLU A 307 36.01 11.84 -4.32
CA GLU A 307 37.30 11.21 -4.17
C GLU A 307 37.26 9.74 -3.75
N ASN A 308 36.15 9.31 -3.19
CA ASN A 308 36.04 7.96 -2.60
C ASN A 308 35.35 6.98 -3.54
N VAL A 309 36.11 6.25 -4.30
CA VAL A 309 35.68 5.15 -5.15
C VAL A 309 36.31 3.86 -4.64
N ALA A 310 35.50 2.86 -4.32
CA ALA A 310 36.04 1.55 -3.94
C ALA A 310 36.90 0.98 -5.06
N LYS A 311 38.16 0.73 -4.74
CA LYS A 311 39.19 0.30 -5.71
C LYS A 311 39.20 -1.21 -5.94
N LYS A 312 38.48 -1.98 -5.11
CA LYS A 312 38.50 -3.43 -5.20
C LYS A 312 37.71 -3.90 -6.43
N LYS A 313 38.36 -4.67 -7.29
CA LYS A 313 37.71 -5.31 -8.43
C LYS A 313 36.69 -6.34 -7.96
N SER A 314 35.64 -6.51 -8.71
CA SER A 314 34.64 -7.56 -8.48
C SER A 314 35.31 -8.91 -8.56
N SER A 315 35.07 -9.79 -7.59
CA SER A 315 35.58 -11.16 -7.61
C SER A 315 34.42 -12.14 -7.44
N ILE A 316 34.19 -12.95 -8.45
CA ILE A 316 33.16 -13.99 -8.43
C ILE A 316 33.36 -14.95 -7.23
N ALA A 317 34.60 -15.29 -6.90
CA ALA A 317 34.90 -16.17 -5.78
C ALA A 317 34.44 -15.59 -4.42
N GLU A 318 34.61 -14.28 -4.23
CA GLU A 318 34.12 -13.62 -3.01
C GLU A 318 32.58 -13.48 -3.01
N VAL A 319 31.96 -13.20 -4.16
CA VAL A 319 30.51 -13.15 -4.29
C VAL A 319 29.92 -14.51 -3.96
N SER A 320 30.40 -15.60 -4.55
CA SER A 320 29.96 -16.97 -4.27
C SER A 320 30.15 -17.32 -2.80
N LYS A 321 31.32 -16.99 -2.22
CA LYS A 321 31.60 -17.23 -0.80
C LYS A 321 30.59 -16.56 0.13
N HIS A 322 30.32 -15.27 -0.09
CA HIS A 322 29.37 -14.53 0.75
C HIS A 322 27.91 -14.98 0.56
N LEU A 323 27.50 -15.25 -0.69
CA LEU A 323 26.15 -15.78 -0.96
C LEU A 323 25.92 -17.11 -0.26
N ASN A 324 26.91 -18.02 -0.30
CA ASN A 324 26.81 -19.33 0.34
C ASN A 324 26.93 -19.28 1.87
N ALA A 325 27.65 -18.30 2.41
CA ALA A 325 27.75 -18.10 3.85
C ALA A 325 26.48 -17.45 4.46
N ASP A 326 25.83 -16.53 3.74
CA ASP A 326 24.71 -15.74 4.26
C ASP A 326 23.33 -16.34 3.92
N HIS A 327 23.25 -17.26 2.90
CA HIS A 327 21.97 -17.76 2.40
C HIS A 327 21.99 -19.30 2.25
N TYR A 328 20.93 -19.92 2.78
CA TYR A 328 20.67 -21.35 2.60
C TYR A 328 19.82 -21.56 1.34
N SER A 329 20.09 -22.64 0.58
CA SER A 329 19.38 -22.91 -0.69
C SER A 329 19.54 -21.76 -1.71
N LEU A 330 18.59 -21.56 -2.59
CA LEU A 330 18.59 -20.54 -3.66
C LEU A 330 19.69 -20.78 -4.71
N GLU A 331 19.93 -22.03 -5.07
CA GLU A 331 21.05 -22.40 -5.98
C GLU A 331 20.94 -21.68 -7.33
N LYS A 332 19.76 -21.74 -8.01
CA LYS A 332 19.54 -21.05 -9.28
C LYS A 332 19.71 -19.52 -9.19
N PRO A 333 19.11 -18.83 -8.19
CA PRO A 333 19.36 -17.40 -7.98
C PRO A 333 20.83 -17.07 -7.75
N LYS A 334 21.57 -17.86 -6.96
CA LYS A 334 22.99 -17.67 -6.72
C LYS A 334 23.82 -17.83 -7.99
N GLU A 335 23.57 -18.89 -8.76
CA GLU A 335 24.22 -19.14 -10.05
C GLU A 335 24.02 -17.97 -11.01
N ARG A 336 22.80 -17.43 -11.14
CA ARG A 336 22.51 -16.25 -11.96
C ARG A 336 23.26 -15.00 -11.49
N ILE A 337 23.35 -14.80 -10.18
CA ILE A 337 24.15 -13.69 -9.61
C ILE A 337 25.64 -13.90 -9.94
N GLU A 338 26.14 -15.13 -9.82
CA GLU A 338 27.52 -15.47 -10.12
C GLU A 338 27.84 -15.26 -11.62
N GLU A 339 26.95 -15.68 -12.53
CA GLU A 339 27.07 -15.44 -13.97
C GLU A 339 27.15 -13.92 -14.29
N TYR A 340 26.28 -13.12 -13.67
CA TYR A 340 26.29 -11.67 -13.84
C TYR A 340 27.62 -11.04 -13.41
N PHE A 341 28.14 -11.42 -12.23
CA PHE A 341 29.41 -10.89 -11.74
C PHE A 341 30.63 -11.47 -12.45
N ALA A 342 30.56 -12.71 -12.97
CA ALA A 342 31.58 -13.29 -13.82
C ALA A 342 31.76 -12.51 -15.13
N LEU A 343 30.64 -12.16 -15.78
CA LEU A 343 30.69 -11.33 -16.98
C LEU A 343 31.34 -9.97 -16.68
N ARG A 344 30.95 -9.33 -15.58
CA ARG A 344 31.47 -8.04 -15.15
C ARG A 344 32.96 -8.11 -14.84
N GLU A 345 33.41 -9.11 -14.11
CA GLU A 345 34.84 -9.36 -13.82
C GLU A 345 35.63 -9.58 -15.10
N LEU A 346 35.09 -10.36 -16.06
CA LEU A 346 35.73 -10.63 -17.35
C LEU A 346 35.91 -9.34 -18.17
N LEU A 347 34.90 -8.48 -18.22
CA LEU A 347 34.94 -7.19 -18.92
C LEU A 347 35.95 -6.24 -18.28
N GLU A 348 36.03 -6.20 -16.95
CA GLU A 348 37.03 -5.44 -16.21
C GLU A 348 38.48 -5.93 -16.50
N LEU A 349 38.70 -7.25 -16.52
CA LEU A 349 39.99 -7.88 -16.82
C LEU A 349 40.46 -7.59 -18.26
N ARG A 350 39.51 -7.53 -19.20
CA ARG A 350 39.85 -7.26 -20.63
C ARG A 350 40.00 -5.77 -20.95
N GLY A 351 39.80 -4.88 -19.97
CA GLY A 351 39.87 -3.43 -20.17
C GLY A 351 38.77 -2.86 -21.07
N VAL A 352 37.68 -3.63 -21.28
CA VAL A 352 36.53 -3.25 -22.13
C VAL A 352 35.43 -2.64 -21.28
N GLY A 353 35.50 -2.85 -19.96
CA GLY A 353 34.43 -2.52 -19.00
C GLY A 353 33.99 -1.06 -18.97
N GLU A 354 34.84 -0.10 -19.34
CA GLU A 354 34.46 1.32 -19.44
C GLU A 354 33.70 1.68 -20.74
N LYS A 355 33.82 0.83 -21.77
CA LYS A 355 33.23 1.08 -23.10
C LYS A 355 31.94 0.27 -23.37
N VAL A 356 31.73 -0.84 -22.64
CA VAL A 356 30.60 -1.73 -22.79
C VAL A 356 29.85 -1.77 -21.46
N ASN A 357 29.11 -0.71 -21.20
CA ASN A 357 28.23 -0.64 -20.02
C ASN A 357 26.87 -1.34 -20.32
N ASN A 358 26.94 -2.60 -20.77
CA ASN A 358 25.78 -3.42 -21.12
C ASN A 358 25.27 -4.21 -19.90
N GLY A 359 25.26 -3.61 -18.73
CA GLY A 359 24.72 -4.29 -17.55
C GLY A 359 23.22 -4.13 -17.46
N ALA A 360 22.48 -5.17 -17.80
CA ALA A 360 21.12 -5.31 -17.31
C ALA A 360 21.13 -5.16 -15.77
N ILE A 361 20.11 -4.53 -15.23
CA ILE A 361 19.99 -4.31 -13.79
C ILE A 361 19.42 -5.56 -13.18
N LEU A 362 20.07 -6.08 -12.14
CA LEU A 362 19.53 -7.23 -11.41
C LEU A 362 18.23 -6.84 -10.70
N CYS A 363 17.15 -7.56 -10.99
CA CYS A 363 15.88 -7.41 -10.30
C CYS A 363 15.51 -8.70 -9.57
N PHE A 364 15.51 -8.67 -8.24
CA PHE A 364 15.04 -9.78 -7.42
C PHE A 364 13.53 -9.75 -7.31
N ALA A 365 12.88 -10.70 -7.98
CA ALA A 365 11.43 -10.82 -8.01
C ALA A 365 10.95 -12.00 -7.15
N GLY A 366 9.85 -11.83 -6.42
CA GLY A 366 9.26 -12.91 -5.64
C GLY A 366 8.51 -12.43 -4.41
N PRO A 367 7.88 -13.33 -3.67
CA PRO A 367 7.02 -12.98 -2.55
C PRO A 367 7.81 -12.28 -1.41
N PRO A 368 7.10 -11.59 -0.49
CA PRO A 368 7.75 -10.90 0.61
C PRO A 368 8.46 -11.88 1.57
N GLY A 369 9.63 -11.48 2.07
CA GLY A 369 10.37 -12.24 3.08
C GLY A 369 11.24 -13.39 2.58
N VAL A 370 11.41 -13.57 1.27
CA VAL A 370 12.29 -14.61 0.68
C VAL A 370 13.76 -14.22 0.62
N GLY A 371 14.12 -13.02 1.08
CA GLY A 371 15.54 -12.63 1.19
C GLY A 371 16.06 -11.71 0.10
N LYS A 372 15.20 -11.06 -0.71
CA LYS A 372 15.59 -10.13 -1.79
C LYS A 372 16.62 -9.09 -1.35
N THR A 373 16.30 -8.30 -0.34
CA THR A 373 17.19 -7.25 0.19
C THR A 373 18.42 -7.84 0.89
N SER A 374 18.30 -9.05 1.46
CA SER A 374 19.44 -9.75 2.09
C SER A 374 20.48 -10.19 1.06
N LEU A 375 20.06 -10.69 -0.11
CA LEU A 375 20.96 -11.03 -1.22
C LEU A 375 21.76 -9.80 -1.70
N ALA A 376 21.08 -8.65 -1.86
CA ALA A 376 21.74 -7.40 -2.23
C ALA A 376 22.78 -6.99 -1.18
N ASN A 377 22.50 -7.18 0.12
CA ASN A 377 23.46 -6.89 1.19
C ASN A 377 24.68 -7.82 1.13
N SER A 378 24.50 -9.09 0.81
CA SER A 378 25.60 -10.07 0.67
C SER A 378 26.50 -9.73 -0.54
N ILE A 379 25.89 -9.26 -1.63
CA ILE A 379 26.60 -8.74 -2.80
C ILE A 379 27.44 -7.52 -2.40
N ALA A 380 26.83 -6.54 -1.71
CA ALA A 380 27.54 -5.33 -1.28
C ALA A 380 28.75 -5.67 -0.38
N LYS A 381 28.57 -6.58 0.57
CA LYS A 381 29.67 -7.08 1.43
C LYS A 381 30.78 -7.76 0.63
N ALA A 382 30.41 -8.62 -0.35
CA ALA A 382 31.39 -9.33 -1.19
C ALA A 382 32.23 -8.34 -2.00
N LEU A 383 31.61 -7.29 -2.51
CA LEU A 383 32.25 -6.25 -3.29
C LEU A 383 32.99 -5.22 -2.43
N LYS A 384 32.85 -5.28 -1.10
CA LYS A 384 33.35 -4.27 -0.14
C LYS A 384 32.87 -2.86 -0.50
N ARG A 385 31.59 -2.77 -0.88
CA ARG A 385 30.90 -1.52 -1.18
C ARG A 385 29.81 -1.28 -0.15
N GLU A 386 29.58 -0.01 0.17
CA GLU A 386 28.47 0.36 1.03
C GLU A 386 27.13 0.07 0.35
N LEU A 387 26.11 -0.22 1.15
CA LEU A 387 24.74 -0.49 0.70
C LEU A 387 23.85 0.70 0.99
N VAL A 388 23.26 1.28 -0.04
CA VAL A 388 22.22 2.31 0.06
C VAL A 388 20.87 1.68 -0.29
N ARG A 389 19.85 1.94 0.52
CA ARG A 389 18.51 1.45 0.25
C ARG A 389 17.57 2.62 0.00
N ILE A 390 16.95 2.64 -1.17
CA ILE A 390 15.94 3.63 -1.57
C ILE A 390 14.59 2.91 -1.72
N ALA A 391 13.66 3.20 -0.81
CA ALA A 391 12.30 2.69 -0.90
C ALA A 391 11.52 3.48 -1.96
N LEU A 392 11.01 2.79 -2.97
CA LEU A 392 10.23 3.37 -4.05
C LEU A 392 8.71 3.21 -3.83
N GLY A 393 8.31 2.38 -2.86
CA GLY A 393 6.90 2.17 -2.55
C GLY A 393 6.21 3.45 -2.08
N GLY A 394 5.19 3.89 -2.83
CA GLY A 394 4.48 5.14 -2.55
C GLY A 394 5.17 6.41 -3.04
N LEU A 395 6.23 6.28 -3.83
CA LEU A 395 6.92 7.42 -4.43
C LEU A 395 6.09 7.95 -5.62
N GLU A 396 5.62 9.19 -5.49
CA GLU A 396 4.78 9.86 -6.48
C GLU A 396 5.41 11.14 -7.03
N ASP A 397 6.38 11.73 -6.30
CA ASP A 397 7.02 12.98 -6.68
C ASP A 397 8.40 12.73 -7.32
N VAL A 398 8.56 13.18 -8.55
CA VAL A 398 9.82 13.14 -9.30
C VAL A 398 10.95 13.84 -8.55
N ASN A 399 10.65 14.90 -7.80
CA ASN A 399 11.65 15.67 -7.08
C ASN A 399 12.29 14.89 -5.93
N GLU A 400 11.66 13.84 -5.43
CA GLU A 400 12.32 12.96 -4.45
C GLU A 400 13.54 12.25 -5.04
N LEU A 401 13.54 11.91 -6.33
CA LEU A 401 14.68 11.29 -7.00
C LEU A 401 15.66 12.30 -7.57
N ARG A 402 15.13 13.40 -8.16
CA ARG A 402 15.93 14.43 -8.84
C ARG A 402 16.33 15.62 -7.99
N GLY A 403 15.84 15.70 -6.74
CA GLY A 403 16.04 16.88 -5.90
C GLY A 403 15.10 18.04 -6.22
N HIS A 404 14.92 18.92 -5.26
CA HIS A 404 14.09 20.12 -5.40
C HIS A 404 14.92 21.30 -5.88
N ARG A 405 14.35 22.16 -6.71
CA ARG A 405 15.06 23.40 -7.09
C ARG A 405 15.33 24.25 -5.85
N ARG A 406 16.52 24.82 -5.75
CA ARG A 406 17.01 25.62 -4.60
C ARG A 406 16.14 26.83 -4.22
N THR A 407 15.25 27.25 -5.09
CA THR A 407 14.32 28.35 -4.85
C THR A 407 13.20 28.04 -3.86
N TYR A 408 13.00 26.79 -3.50
CA TYR A 408 11.97 26.37 -2.55
C TYR A 408 12.55 26.27 -1.13
N ILE A 409 11.78 26.71 -0.14
CA ILE A 409 12.14 26.53 1.28
C ILE A 409 12.16 25.03 1.60
N GLY A 410 13.24 24.56 2.21
CA GLY A 410 13.42 23.13 2.52
C GLY A 410 13.86 22.27 1.33
N ALA A 411 14.32 22.89 0.24
CA ALA A 411 14.90 22.15 -0.88
C ALA A 411 16.10 21.29 -0.45
N MET A 412 16.19 20.09 -0.99
CA MET A 412 17.28 19.14 -0.72
C MET A 412 17.64 18.35 -1.99
N PRO A 413 18.84 17.74 -2.05
CA PRO A 413 19.21 16.84 -3.13
C PRO A 413 18.30 15.64 -3.24
N GLY A 414 18.25 15.03 -4.42
CA GLY A 414 17.51 13.80 -4.62
C GLY A 414 18.05 12.62 -3.81
N ARG A 415 17.22 11.62 -3.57
CA ARG A 415 17.55 10.43 -2.75
C ARG A 415 18.79 9.69 -3.24
N ILE A 416 19.09 9.73 -4.54
CA ILE A 416 20.32 9.13 -5.09
C ILE A 416 21.55 9.86 -4.54
N VAL A 417 21.56 11.19 -4.59
CA VAL A 417 22.69 12.01 -4.10
C VAL A 417 22.81 11.87 -2.58
N GLN A 418 21.70 11.94 -1.85
CA GLN A 418 21.72 11.70 -0.40
C GLN A 418 22.30 10.33 -0.05
N GLY A 419 21.95 9.30 -0.83
CA GLY A 419 22.51 7.96 -0.67
C GLY A 419 24.01 7.88 -0.91
N LEU A 420 24.54 8.65 -1.88
CA LEU A 420 26.00 8.75 -2.10
C LEU A 420 26.72 9.38 -0.90
N ILE A 421 26.14 10.42 -0.32
CA ILE A 421 26.67 11.10 0.86
C ILE A 421 26.64 10.18 2.08
N GLU A 422 25.51 9.49 2.31
CA GLU A 422 25.36 8.51 3.41
C GLU A 422 26.36 7.36 3.29
N ALA A 423 26.53 6.83 2.07
CA ALA A 423 27.49 5.77 1.77
C ALA A 423 28.96 6.25 1.87
N LYS A 424 29.19 7.56 1.86
CA LYS A 424 30.55 8.15 1.75
C LYS A 424 31.37 7.56 0.60
N GLN A 425 30.71 7.17 -0.49
CA GLN A 425 31.30 6.46 -1.62
C GLN A 425 30.54 6.75 -2.91
N MET A 426 31.26 6.96 -4.03
CA MET A 426 30.65 7.26 -5.35
C MET A 426 30.17 6.02 -6.10
N ASN A 427 30.56 4.83 -5.69
CA ASN A 427 30.20 3.57 -6.35
C ASN A 427 29.59 2.53 -5.39
N PRO A 428 28.61 2.92 -4.55
CA PRO A 428 27.92 1.99 -3.66
C PRO A 428 27.08 0.97 -4.42
N VAL A 429 26.51 0.02 -3.71
CA VAL A 429 25.38 -0.80 -4.20
C VAL A 429 24.10 -0.10 -3.78
N VAL A 430 23.27 0.28 -4.73
CA VAL A 430 22.00 0.96 -4.48
C VAL A 430 20.85 -0.02 -4.71
N VAL A 431 20.07 -0.28 -3.67
CA VAL A 431 18.87 -1.12 -3.74
C VAL A 431 17.65 -0.24 -3.92
N LEU A 432 16.98 -0.40 -5.06
CA LEU A 432 15.69 0.19 -5.39
C LEU A 432 14.59 -0.77 -4.93
N ASP A 433 14.07 -0.53 -3.72
CA ASP A 433 13.16 -1.48 -3.09
C ASP A 433 11.70 -1.20 -3.48
N GLU A 434 10.94 -2.25 -3.78
CA GLU A 434 9.53 -2.22 -4.19
C GLU A 434 9.27 -1.39 -5.47
N ILE A 435 10.05 -1.66 -6.54
CA ILE A 435 9.93 -0.95 -7.82
C ILE A 435 8.57 -1.20 -8.51
N ASP A 436 7.91 -2.29 -8.20
CA ASP A 436 6.55 -2.64 -8.62
C ASP A 436 5.45 -1.74 -8.04
N LYS A 437 5.79 -0.93 -7.02
CA LYS A 437 4.85 -0.01 -6.35
C LYS A 437 5.07 1.46 -6.70
N VAL A 438 5.85 1.74 -7.72
CA VAL A 438 6.06 3.11 -8.21
C VAL A 438 4.76 3.61 -8.84
N GLY A 439 4.20 4.68 -8.28
CA GLY A 439 2.96 5.30 -8.74
C GLY A 439 3.18 6.30 -9.87
N ARG A 440 2.09 6.63 -10.58
CA ARG A 440 2.02 7.81 -11.46
C ARG A 440 1.11 8.84 -10.80
N SER A 441 1.53 10.08 -10.72
CA SER A 441 0.70 11.15 -10.18
C SER A 441 0.77 12.40 -11.06
N TYR A 442 -0.10 13.37 -10.76
CA TYR A 442 -0.06 14.68 -11.42
C TYR A 442 1.23 15.48 -11.11
N ARG A 443 2.05 15.04 -10.14
CA ARG A 443 3.36 15.62 -9.78
C ARG A 443 4.52 15.10 -10.63
N GLY A 444 4.21 14.29 -11.64
CA GLY A 444 5.19 13.76 -12.58
C GLY A 444 5.18 12.23 -12.68
N ASP A 445 6.07 11.72 -13.52
CA ASP A 445 6.26 10.27 -13.70
C ASP A 445 7.66 9.87 -13.18
N PRO A 446 7.75 9.31 -11.96
CA PRO A 446 9.02 8.82 -11.41
C PRO A 446 9.66 7.72 -12.28
N THR A 447 8.85 7.01 -13.08
CA THR A 447 9.34 5.97 -14.01
C THR A 447 10.31 6.56 -15.05
N ALA A 448 10.03 7.77 -15.55
CA ALA A 448 10.92 8.43 -16.51
C ALA A 448 12.28 8.77 -15.90
N VAL A 449 12.31 9.17 -14.64
CA VAL A 449 13.56 9.43 -13.92
C VAL A 449 14.32 8.15 -13.64
N LEU A 450 13.64 7.09 -13.25
CA LEU A 450 14.26 5.77 -13.05
C LEU A 450 14.85 5.25 -14.36
N LEU A 451 14.20 5.46 -15.50
CA LEU A 451 14.75 5.09 -16.80
C LEU A 451 16.08 5.80 -17.07
N GLU A 452 16.18 7.10 -16.75
CA GLU A 452 17.44 7.85 -16.91
C GLU A 452 18.55 7.38 -15.95
N ILE A 453 18.19 7.10 -14.67
CA ILE A 453 19.14 6.60 -13.66
C ILE A 453 19.67 5.22 -14.03
N LEU A 454 18.80 4.39 -14.59
CA LEU A 454 19.09 2.98 -14.86
C LEU A 454 19.63 2.73 -16.27
N ASP A 455 19.54 3.71 -17.16
CA ASP A 455 20.08 3.61 -18.52
C ASP A 455 21.58 3.88 -18.54
N PRO A 456 22.41 2.89 -18.91
CA PRO A 456 23.86 3.07 -18.97
C PRO A 456 24.33 4.19 -19.93
N GLU A 457 23.52 4.53 -20.94
CA GLU A 457 23.86 5.58 -21.90
C GLU A 457 23.60 7.00 -21.35
N GLN A 458 22.68 7.12 -20.36
CA GLN A 458 22.24 8.39 -19.81
C GLN A 458 22.75 8.64 -18.39
N ASN A 459 22.94 7.59 -17.57
CA ASN A 459 23.24 7.71 -16.15
C ASN A 459 24.61 8.36 -15.83
N ASN A 460 25.51 8.44 -16.79
CA ASN A 460 26.79 9.15 -16.64
C ASN A 460 26.64 10.69 -16.64
N LYS A 461 25.44 11.19 -16.97
CA LYS A 461 25.10 12.62 -17.00
C LYS A 461 23.81 12.91 -16.24
N PHE A 462 23.53 12.16 -15.19
CA PHE A 462 22.35 12.37 -14.37
C PHE A 462 22.37 13.75 -13.73
N ARG A 463 21.32 14.56 -13.98
CA ARG A 463 21.20 15.91 -13.45
C ARG A 463 20.26 15.96 -12.25
N ASP A 464 20.83 16.27 -11.10
CA ASP A 464 20.06 16.62 -9.91
C ASP A 464 19.69 18.12 -9.94
N TYR A 465 18.41 18.45 -9.67
CA TYR A 465 17.91 19.83 -9.75
C TYR A 465 18.39 20.71 -8.61
N TYR A 466 18.70 20.12 -7.44
CA TYR A 466 19.28 20.87 -6.33
C TYR A 466 20.74 21.23 -6.59
N LEU A 467 21.50 20.27 -7.07
CA LEU A 467 22.93 20.48 -7.38
C LEU A 467 23.14 21.38 -8.60
N ASN A 468 22.25 21.25 -9.60
CA ASN A 468 22.29 21.97 -10.88
C ASN A 468 23.52 21.67 -11.76
N PHE A 469 24.18 20.54 -11.54
CA PHE A 469 25.23 19.98 -12.41
C PHE A 469 25.02 18.46 -12.54
N ASN A 470 25.75 17.82 -13.45
CA ASN A 470 25.63 16.42 -13.73
C ASN A 470 26.50 15.58 -12.78
N ILE A 471 25.96 14.45 -12.33
CA ILE A 471 26.69 13.43 -11.57
C ILE A 471 26.78 12.16 -12.40
N ASP A 472 27.94 11.52 -12.38
CA ASP A 472 28.19 10.23 -12.99
C ASP A 472 27.74 9.08 -12.06
N LEU A 473 26.65 8.41 -12.42
CA LEU A 473 26.10 7.26 -11.71
C LEU A 473 26.53 5.92 -12.33
N SER A 474 27.33 5.93 -13.40
CA SER A 474 27.71 4.72 -14.16
C SER A 474 28.47 3.67 -13.35
N LYS A 475 29.13 4.07 -12.27
CA LYS A 475 29.92 3.19 -11.39
C LYS A 475 29.09 2.56 -10.27
N ILE A 476 27.84 2.99 -10.08
CA ILE A 476 26.92 2.45 -9.10
C ILE A 476 26.41 1.09 -9.59
N ILE A 477 26.23 0.17 -8.66
CA ILE A 477 25.53 -1.09 -8.94
C ILE A 477 24.10 -0.95 -8.45
N PHE A 478 23.16 -0.85 -9.38
CA PHE A 478 21.74 -0.83 -9.05
C PHE A 478 21.19 -2.24 -8.97
N ILE A 479 20.45 -2.51 -7.92
CA ILE A 479 19.71 -3.76 -7.71
C ILE A 479 18.24 -3.38 -7.42
N ALA A 480 17.31 -3.87 -8.18
CA ALA A 480 15.89 -3.67 -7.94
C ALA A 480 15.28 -4.83 -7.15
N THR A 481 14.23 -4.57 -6.38
CA THR A 481 13.38 -5.62 -5.81
C THR A 481 11.93 -5.40 -6.18
N ALA A 482 11.21 -6.48 -6.47
CA ALA A 482 9.79 -6.46 -6.79
C ALA A 482 9.07 -7.64 -6.14
N ASN A 483 7.80 -7.47 -5.81
CA ASN A 483 6.95 -8.59 -5.41
C ASN A 483 6.20 -9.15 -6.62
N ASP A 484 5.78 -8.30 -7.53
CA ASP A 484 5.05 -8.67 -8.75
C ASP A 484 5.67 -7.99 -9.98
N VAL A 485 6.26 -8.80 -10.85
CA VAL A 485 6.91 -8.34 -12.09
C VAL A 485 5.91 -7.73 -13.06
N SER A 486 4.64 -8.17 -13.04
CA SER A 486 3.59 -7.69 -13.95
C SER A 486 3.25 -6.22 -13.73
N MET A 487 3.42 -5.74 -12.49
CA MET A 487 3.16 -4.35 -12.10
C MET A 487 4.28 -3.37 -12.51
N ILE A 488 5.45 -3.89 -12.86
CA ILE A 488 6.57 -3.04 -13.30
C ILE A 488 6.27 -2.53 -14.73
N PRO A 489 6.40 -1.21 -14.99
CA PRO A 489 6.24 -0.65 -16.32
C PRO A 489 7.14 -1.34 -17.36
N ALA A 490 6.61 -1.63 -18.56
CA ALA A 490 7.30 -2.40 -19.60
C ALA A 490 8.69 -1.82 -19.94
N ALA A 491 8.81 -0.51 -20.05
CA ALA A 491 10.07 0.16 -20.35
C ALA A 491 11.18 -0.08 -19.32
N LEU A 492 10.83 -0.26 -18.04
CA LEU A 492 11.78 -0.63 -16.98
C LEU A 492 12.08 -2.13 -17.03
N ARG A 493 11.08 -2.97 -17.33
CA ARG A 493 11.28 -4.43 -17.43
C ARG A 493 12.30 -4.82 -18.48
N ASP A 494 12.29 -4.15 -19.62
CA ASP A 494 13.19 -4.42 -20.74
C ASP A 494 14.67 -4.15 -20.40
N ARG A 495 14.96 -3.40 -19.32
CA ARG A 495 16.31 -3.08 -18.84
C ARG A 495 16.74 -3.94 -17.64
N MET A 496 15.89 -4.87 -17.21
CA MET A 496 16.13 -5.67 -15.99
C MET A 496 16.37 -7.13 -16.32
N GLU A 497 17.34 -7.72 -15.64
CA GLU A 497 17.50 -9.16 -15.56
C GLU A 497 16.80 -9.67 -14.31
N PHE A 498 15.73 -10.45 -14.51
CA PHE A 498 14.93 -10.95 -13.42
C PHE A 498 15.50 -12.23 -12.85
N ILE A 499 15.74 -12.21 -11.54
CA ILE A 499 16.10 -13.37 -10.75
C ILE A 499 14.92 -13.70 -9.84
N GLU A 500 14.19 -14.76 -10.19
CA GLU A 500 13.01 -15.18 -9.46
C GLU A 500 13.39 -15.92 -8.18
N LEU A 501 12.84 -15.47 -7.07
CA LEU A 501 12.98 -16.06 -5.75
C LEU A 501 11.66 -16.74 -5.37
N SER A 502 11.66 -18.05 -5.36
CA SER A 502 10.50 -18.85 -4.97
C SER A 502 10.31 -18.91 -3.46
N SER A 503 9.12 -19.38 -3.06
CA SER A 503 8.80 -19.68 -1.66
C SER A 503 9.72 -20.76 -1.07
N TYR A 504 10.03 -20.64 0.22
CA TYR A 504 10.79 -21.66 0.95
C TYR A 504 9.90 -22.83 1.37
N THR A 505 10.47 -24.04 1.28
CA THR A 505 9.89 -25.24 1.90
C THR A 505 9.99 -25.17 3.43
N PRO A 506 9.20 -25.93 4.17
CA PRO A 506 9.35 -26.03 5.63
C PRO A 506 10.75 -26.41 6.09
N GLN A 507 11.38 -27.34 5.37
CA GLN A 507 12.74 -27.79 5.67
C GLN A 507 13.74 -26.65 5.45
N GLU A 508 13.63 -25.92 4.33
CA GLU A 508 14.47 -24.74 4.09
C GLU A 508 14.25 -23.68 5.17
N LYS A 509 12.99 -23.40 5.56
CA LYS A 509 12.68 -22.49 6.66
C LYS A 509 13.30 -22.91 7.98
N PHE A 510 13.29 -24.23 8.27
CA PHE A 510 13.91 -24.77 9.45
C PHE A 510 15.42 -24.54 9.46
N GLU A 511 16.10 -24.85 8.37
CA GLU A 511 17.55 -24.63 8.25
C GLU A 511 17.92 -23.14 8.31
N ILE A 512 17.13 -22.28 7.64
CA ILE A 512 17.30 -20.83 7.69
C ILE A 512 17.11 -20.32 9.12
N ALA A 513 16.07 -20.78 9.81
CA ALA A 513 15.80 -20.39 11.18
C ALA A 513 16.94 -20.78 12.12
N LYS A 514 17.41 -22.02 12.01
CA LYS A 514 18.47 -22.58 12.84
C LYS A 514 19.83 -21.91 12.60
N LYS A 515 20.23 -21.81 11.32
CA LYS A 515 21.58 -21.34 10.94
C LYS A 515 21.74 -19.84 10.96
N TYR A 516 20.65 -19.08 10.63
CA TYR A 516 20.75 -17.63 10.42
C TYR A 516 19.86 -16.82 11.34
N LEU A 517 18.54 -17.12 11.40
CA LEU A 517 17.62 -16.24 12.12
C LEU A 517 17.87 -16.29 13.64
N LEU A 518 17.98 -17.48 14.20
CA LEU A 518 18.14 -17.65 15.65
C LEU A 518 19.44 -16.99 16.16
N PRO A 519 20.62 -17.20 15.54
CA PRO A 519 21.85 -16.52 15.98
C PRO A 519 21.76 -14.99 15.83
N GLN A 520 21.17 -14.49 14.74
CA GLN A 520 20.99 -13.05 14.51
C GLN A 520 20.07 -12.43 15.53
N GLU A 521 18.93 -13.06 15.82
CA GLU A 521 17.96 -12.53 16.79
C GLU A 521 18.48 -12.65 18.23
N LEU A 522 19.23 -13.70 18.58
CA LEU A 522 19.91 -13.79 19.88
C LEU A 522 20.83 -12.58 20.08
N LYS A 523 21.70 -12.30 19.12
CA LYS A 523 22.62 -11.16 19.17
C LYS A 523 21.87 -9.84 19.28
N LYS A 524 20.79 -9.66 18.52
CA LYS A 524 19.97 -8.45 18.51
C LYS A 524 19.27 -8.21 19.85
N HIS A 525 18.89 -9.28 20.55
CA HIS A 525 18.20 -9.19 21.84
C HIS A 525 19.17 -9.27 23.04
N GLY A 526 20.49 -9.28 22.82
CA GLY A 526 21.49 -9.34 23.88
C GLY A 526 21.52 -10.69 24.63
N LEU A 527 20.99 -11.74 24.02
CA LEU A 527 20.95 -13.10 24.59
C LEU A 527 22.09 -13.96 24.03
N LYS A 528 22.59 -14.85 24.89
CA LYS A 528 23.61 -15.83 24.50
C LYS A 528 22.96 -17.21 24.23
N PRO A 529 23.60 -18.11 23.46
CA PRO A 529 23.14 -19.48 23.28
C PRO A 529 23.05 -20.30 24.58
N SER A 530 23.75 -19.84 25.67
CA SER A 530 23.63 -20.39 27.02
C SER A 530 22.29 -20.08 27.68
N ASP A 531 21.62 -18.99 27.31
CA ASP A 531 20.44 -18.46 28.01
C ASP A 531 19.15 -19.12 27.54
N VAL A 532 19.10 -19.55 26.25
CA VAL A 532 17.92 -20.13 25.65
C VAL A 532 18.26 -21.21 24.65
N SER A 533 17.43 -22.24 24.57
CA SER A 533 17.42 -23.24 23.50
C SER A 533 16.01 -23.46 22.99
N ILE A 534 15.87 -23.54 21.66
CA ILE A 534 14.60 -23.89 21.00
C ILE A 534 14.76 -25.29 20.43
N SER A 535 13.91 -26.25 20.84
CA SER A 535 13.98 -27.62 20.34
C SER A 535 13.62 -27.70 18.87
N LYS A 536 14.05 -28.79 18.20
CA LYS A 536 13.72 -29.05 16.78
C LYS A 536 12.20 -29.05 16.57
N GLU A 537 11.49 -29.80 17.39
CA GLU A 537 10.03 -29.96 17.31
C GLU A 537 9.30 -28.61 17.55
N ALA A 538 9.82 -27.78 18.46
CA ALA A 538 9.27 -26.46 18.69
C ALA A 538 9.44 -25.56 17.45
N LEU A 539 10.60 -25.58 16.83
CA LEU A 539 10.87 -24.79 15.63
C LEU A 539 10.02 -25.24 14.44
N GLU A 540 9.84 -26.55 14.26
CA GLU A 540 8.95 -27.13 13.24
C GLU A 540 7.50 -26.69 13.47
N LEU A 541 7.01 -26.73 14.73
CA LEU A 541 5.68 -26.23 15.09
C LEU A 541 5.52 -24.71 14.86
N ILE A 542 6.55 -23.91 15.10
CA ILE A 542 6.49 -22.48 14.79
C ILE A 542 6.28 -22.27 13.30
N ILE A 543 6.98 -23.06 12.48
CA ILE A 543 6.90 -22.98 11.02
C ILE A 543 5.53 -23.44 10.50
N SER A 544 4.95 -24.51 11.06
CA SER A 544 3.69 -25.09 10.59
C SER A 544 2.45 -24.38 11.14
N ASP A 545 2.43 -24.11 12.45
CA ASP A 545 1.20 -23.74 13.16
C ASP A 545 1.11 -22.25 13.52
N TYR A 546 2.27 -21.56 13.60
CA TYR A 546 2.32 -20.15 14.00
C TYR A 546 2.72 -19.19 12.88
N THR A 547 3.11 -19.72 11.69
CA THR A 547 3.44 -18.89 10.53
C THR A 547 2.85 -19.44 9.24
N ARG A 548 2.23 -18.57 8.43
CA ARG A 548 1.77 -18.88 7.08
C ARG A 548 2.31 -17.79 6.16
N GLU A 549 3.40 -18.07 5.48
CA GLU A 549 4.08 -17.15 4.60
C GLU A 549 4.97 -17.87 3.59
N SER A 550 5.24 -17.22 2.47
CA SER A 550 6.17 -17.74 1.46
C SER A 550 7.63 -17.65 1.91
N GLY A 551 7.98 -16.61 2.64
CA GLY A 551 9.33 -16.35 3.15
C GLY A 551 9.51 -16.72 4.62
N VAL A 552 10.35 -15.93 5.33
CA VAL A 552 10.72 -16.16 6.74
C VAL A 552 10.55 -14.90 7.61
N ARG A 553 9.78 -13.91 7.15
CA ARG A 553 9.60 -12.63 7.87
C ARG A 553 8.80 -12.80 9.16
N ASN A 554 7.68 -13.51 9.10
CA ASN A 554 6.87 -13.79 10.28
C ASN A 554 7.54 -14.82 11.19
N LEU A 555 8.25 -15.81 10.61
CA LEU A 555 9.06 -16.75 11.37
C LEU A 555 10.11 -16.02 12.21
N ARG A 556 10.81 -15.05 11.64
CA ARG A 556 11.74 -14.17 12.37
C ARG A 556 11.03 -13.43 13.51
N ARG A 557 9.83 -12.89 13.27
CA ARG A 557 9.04 -12.19 14.30
C ARG A 557 8.65 -13.12 15.44
N ARG A 558 8.20 -14.35 15.14
CA ARG A 558 7.84 -15.33 16.17
C ARG A 558 9.04 -15.75 17.01
N ILE A 559 10.21 -15.93 16.38
CA ILE A 559 11.46 -16.16 17.11
C ILE A 559 11.78 -14.96 18.03
N ALA A 560 11.67 -13.75 17.54
CA ALA A 560 11.87 -12.53 18.32
C ALA A 560 10.88 -12.39 19.48
N ASP A 561 9.59 -12.77 19.28
CA ASP A 561 8.57 -12.80 20.35
C ASP A 561 8.96 -13.73 21.50
N ILE A 562 9.45 -14.92 21.16
CA ILE A 562 9.96 -15.89 22.13
C ILE A 562 11.14 -15.28 22.89
N LEU A 563 12.14 -14.74 22.19
CA LEU A 563 13.34 -14.20 22.79
C LEU A 563 13.05 -13.01 23.71
N ARG A 564 12.07 -12.15 23.35
CA ARG A 564 11.62 -11.07 24.23
C ARG A 564 11.01 -11.58 25.55
N LYS A 565 10.17 -12.63 25.47
CA LYS A 565 9.61 -13.26 26.69
C LYS A 565 10.70 -13.95 27.52
N VAL A 566 11.69 -14.57 26.87
CA VAL A 566 12.87 -15.14 27.55
C VAL A 566 13.65 -14.04 28.29
N ALA A 567 13.97 -12.93 27.61
CA ALA A 567 14.67 -11.80 28.22
C ALA A 567 13.91 -11.24 29.42
N LYS A 568 12.56 -11.09 29.30
CA LYS A 568 11.72 -10.71 30.45
C LYS A 568 11.81 -11.69 31.61
N ASN A 569 11.76 -13.01 31.33
CA ASN A 569 11.82 -14.04 32.39
C ASN A 569 13.16 -14.05 33.13
N ILE A 570 14.27 -13.82 32.39
CA ILE A 570 15.61 -13.69 33.02
C ILE A 570 15.65 -12.46 33.93
N LEU A 571 15.18 -11.29 33.46
CA LEU A 571 15.22 -10.06 34.28
C LEU A 571 14.28 -10.11 35.50
N THR A 572 13.16 -10.81 35.38
CA THR A 572 12.21 -10.97 36.50
C THR A 572 12.60 -12.10 37.47
N LYS A 573 13.78 -12.71 37.30
CA LYS A 573 14.32 -13.83 38.11
C LYS A 573 13.34 -15.00 38.25
N LYS A 574 12.44 -15.19 37.27
CA LYS A 574 11.49 -16.32 37.28
C LYS A 574 12.18 -17.68 37.02
N ASN A 575 13.37 -17.66 36.39
CA ASN A 575 14.16 -18.86 36.11
C ASN A 575 15.64 -18.54 36.29
N GLU A 576 16.33 -19.25 37.18
CA GLU A 576 17.78 -19.29 37.28
C GLU A 576 18.30 -20.43 36.43
N GLY A 577 18.65 -20.16 35.16
CA GLY A 577 19.22 -21.16 34.25
C GLY A 577 18.78 -21.03 32.82
N LYS A 578 19.26 -21.97 31.98
CA LYS A 578 18.94 -22.01 30.54
C LYS A 578 17.46 -22.32 30.33
N ILE A 579 16.76 -21.41 29.68
CA ILE A 579 15.33 -21.57 29.30
C ILE A 579 15.23 -22.46 28.06
N SER A 580 14.56 -23.61 28.22
CA SER A 580 14.33 -24.55 27.11
C SER A 580 12.91 -24.35 26.55
N VAL A 581 12.80 -23.94 25.30
CA VAL A 581 11.55 -23.82 24.56
C VAL A 581 11.30 -25.12 23.81
N THR A 582 10.26 -25.83 24.19
CA THR A 582 9.86 -27.14 23.66
C THR A 582 8.46 -27.05 23.04
N ALA A 583 8.06 -28.07 22.29
CA ALA A 583 6.70 -28.16 21.73
C ALA A 583 5.59 -28.06 22.79
N LYS A 584 5.86 -28.52 24.03
CA LYS A 584 4.87 -28.54 25.12
C LYS A 584 4.63 -27.16 25.73
N ASN A 585 5.70 -26.36 25.91
CA ASN A 585 5.60 -25.03 26.53
C ASN A 585 5.54 -23.86 25.52
N LEU A 586 5.49 -24.16 24.21
CA LEU A 586 5.48 -23.15 23.16
C LEU A 586 4.29 -22.18 23.30
N LYS A 587 3.13 -22.66 23.78
CA LYS A 587 1.94 -21.83 24.02
C LYS A 587 2.15 -20.71 25.05
N GLU A 588 3.08 -20.88 25.99
CA GLU A 588 3.43 -19.86 26.97
C GLU A 588 4.17 -18.68 26.32
N PHE A 589 4.87 -18.95 25.23
CA PHE A 589 5.62 -17.94 24.47
C PHE A 589 4.85 -17.36 23.28
N LEU A 590 3.98 -18.11 22.60
CA LEU A 590 3.34 -17.72 21.34
C LEU A 590 1.81 -17.82 21.38
N GLU A 591 1.17 -17.68 22.52
CA GLU A 591 -0.30 -17.63 22.69
C GLU A 591 -1.09 -18.68 21.92
N LYS A 592 -1.81 -18.28 20.85
CA LYS A 592 -2.65 -19.18 20.06
C LYS A 592 -1.93 -19.68 18.82
N LYS A 593 -2.17 -20.93 18.43
CA LYS A 593 -1.90 -21.39 17.07
C LYS A 593 -2.72 -20.55 16.10
N VAL A 594 -2.08 -20.06 15.08
CA VAL A 594 -2.73 -19.18 14.08
C VAL A 594 -3.29 -19.99 12.92
N TYR A 595 -2.72 -21.17 12.70
CA TYR A 595 -3.10 -22.03 11.58
C TYR A 595 -3.22 -23.48 12.05
N GLU A 596 -4.32 -24.11 11.69
CA GLU A 596 -4.47 -25.54 11.74
C GLU A 596 -4.57 -26.02 10.28
N ILE A 597 -3.58 -26.81 9.85
CA ILE A 597 -3.67 -27.48 8.56
C ILE A 597 -4.70 -28.59 8.75
N GLU A 598 -5.85 -28.45 8.11
CA GLU A 598 -6.80 -29.54 8.07
C GLU A 598 -6.20 -30.70 7.25
N PRO A 599 -5.96 -31.85 7.85
CA PRO A 599 -5.45 -33.00 7.10
C PRO A 599 -6.48 -33.43 6.04
N ALA A 600 -6.01 -34.04 4.96
CA ALA A 600 -6.88 -34.63 3.97
C ALA A 600 -7.89 -35.60 4.62
N ASP A 601 -9.10 -35.68 4.10
CA ASP A 601 -10.13 -36.59 4.61
C ASP A 601 -9.59 -38.05 4.59
N LYS A 602 -10.11 -38.84 5.51
CA LYS A 602 -9.70 -40.25 5.66
C LYS A 602 -10.56 -41.21 4.86
N LYS A 603 -11.59 -40.75 4.18
CA LYS A 603 -12.57 -41.56 3.46
C LYS A 603 -12.91 -40.97 2.11
N ASP A 604 -13.07 -41.86 1.11
CA ASP A 604 -13.53 -41.49 -0.21
C ASP A 604 -14.99 -41.03 -0.17
N GLN A 605 -15.27 -39.86 -0.75
CA GLN A 605 -16.59 -39.21 -0.71
C GLN A 605 -17.07 -38.89 -2.12
N ILE A 606 -18.40 -38.74 -2.27
CA ILE A 606 -19.02 -38.26 -3.50
C ILE A 606 -19.09 -36.75 -3.44
N GLY A 607 -18.70 -36.09 -4.53
CA GLY A 607 -18.82 -34.63 -4.65
C GLY A 607 -17.77 -33.81 -3.90
N LEU A 608 -16.80 -34.45 -3.22
CA LEU A 608 -15.71 -33.77 -2.53
C LEU A 608 -14.38 -34.04 -3.23
N VAL A 609 -13.68 -32.98 -3.66
CA VAL A 609 -12.42 -33.10 -4.39
C VAL A 609 -11.39 -32.08 -3.87
N ASN A 610 -10.15 -32.52 -3.66
CA ASN A 610 -9.06 -31.65 -3.26
C ASN A 610 -8.45 -30.99 -4.51
N GLY A 611 -8.61 -29.68 -4.64
CA GLY A 611 -7.91 -28.83 -5.59
C GLY A 611 -6.64 -28.22 -5.00
N LEU A 612 -5.75 -27.76 -5.85
CA LEU A 612 -4.52 -27.07 -5.43
C LEU A 612 -4.54 -25.62 -5.88
N ALA A 613 -4.44 -24.71 -4.93
CA ALA A 613 -4.38 -23.27 -5.16
C ALA A 613 -2.98 -22.72 -4.88
N TRP A 614 -2.71 -21.57 -5.47
CA TRP A 614 -1.56 -20.74 -5.15
C TRP A 614 -2.03 -19.37 -4.69
N THR A 615 -1.46 -18.88 -3.60
CA THR A 615 -1.77 -17.58 -3.00
C THR A 615 -0.47 -16.80 -2.75
N SER A 616 -0.58 -15.52 -2.44
CA SER A 616 0.56 -14.66 -2.08
C SER A 616 1.35 -15.16 -0.85
N VAL A 617 0.74 -16.05 -0.05
CA VAL A 617 1.37 -16.64 1.15
C VAL A 617 1.86 -18.08 0.95
N GLY A 618 1.69 -18.63 -0.25
CA GLY A 618 2.13 -19.98 -0.65
C GLY A 618 1.03 -20.82 -1.26
N GLY A 619 1.27 -22.14 -1.40
CA GLY A 619 0.28 -23.08 -1.87
C GLY A 619 -0.76 -23.41 -0.80
N ASP A 620 -1.94 -23.85 -1.26
CA ASP A 620 -3.05 -24.28 -0.41
C ASP A 620 -3.82 -25.44 -1.04
N VAL A 621 -4.53 -26.22 -0.18
CA VAL A 621 -5.44 -27.28 -0.63
C VAL A 621 -6.85 -26.78 -0.50
N LEU A 622 -7.54 -26.58 -1.63
CA LEU A 622 -8.92 -26.18 -1.69
C LEU A 622 -9.84 -27.39 -1.75
N ARG A 623 -10.73 -27.55 -0.81
CA ARG A 623 -11.78 -28.56 -0.85
C ARG A 623 -12.93 -28.03 -1.70
N ILE A 624 -13.16 -28.63 -2.85
CA ILE A 624 -14.29 -28.29 -3.71
C ILE A 624 -15.41 -29.28 -3.43
N GLU A 625 -16.55 -28.75 -3.02
CA GLU A 625 -17.73 -29.51 -2.67
C GLU A 625 -18.79 -29.34 -3.77
N ALA A 626 -19.42 -30.42 -4.16
CA ALA A 626 -20.53 -30.40 -5.08
C ALA A 626 -21.68 -31.25 -4.55
N ILE A 627 -22.89 -30.74 -4.69
CA ILE A 627 -24.13 -31.47 -4.40
C ILE A 627 -25.09 -31.37 -5.58
N ARG A 628 -25.97 -32.34 -5.70
CA ARG A 628 -27.09 -32.31 -6.64
C ARG A 628 -28.42 -32.21 -5.89
N ILE A 629 -29.29 -31.35 -6.38
CA ILE A 629 -30.63 -31.12 -5.81
C ILE A 629 -31.62 -31.29 -6.97
N GLN A 630 -32.72 -31.99 -6.75
CA GLN A 630 -33.74 -32.14 -7.79
C GLN A 630 -34.20 -30.76 -8.31
N GLY A 631 -34.12 -30.55 -9.62
CA GLY A 631 -34.31 -29.22 -10.20
C GLY A 631 -34.44 -29.24 -11.73
N LYS A 632 -33.93 -28.18 -12.42
CA LYS A 632 -34.13 -27.97 -13.84
C LYS A 632 -32.79 -27.88 -14.63
N GLY A 633 -31.71 -28.34 -14.07
CA GLY A 633 -30.40 -28.32 -14.70
C GLY A 633 -29.61 -27.01 -14.50
N ASN A 634 -29.97 -26.21 -13.50
CA ASN A 634 -29.23 -24.98 -13.16
C ASN A 634 -27.95 -25.30 -12.40
N MET A 635 -26.99 -24.39 -12.47
CA MET A 635 -25.75 -24.47 -11.68
C MET A 635 -25.63 -23.25 -10.78
N GLN A 636 -25.56 -23.48 -9.48
CA GLN A 636 -25.26 -22.47 -8.47
C GLN A 636 -23.79 -22.59 -8.03
N ILE A 637 -23.10 -21.47 -7.90
CA ILE A 637 -21.70 -21.44 -7.49
C ILE A 637 -21.57 -20.48 -6.32
N THR A 638 -20.91 -20.94 -5.23
CA THR A 638 -20.68 -20.14 -4.01
C THR A 638 -19.22 -20.26 -3.53
N GLY A 639 -18.74 -19.30 -2.74
CA GLY A 639 -17.38 -19.29 -2.17
C GLY A 639 -16.54 -18.07 -2.55
N GLN A 640 -17.15 -16.92 -2.91
CA GLN A 640 -16.48 -15.70 -3.36
C GLN A 640 -15.49 -15.93 -4.51
N LEU A 641 -16.00 -16.56 -5.57
CA LEU A 641 -15.20 -16.83 -6.76
C LEU A 641 -15.21 -15.62 -7.69
N GLY A 642 -14.03 -15.29 -8.24
CA GLY A 642 -13.87 -14.33 -9.32
C GLY A 642 -14.46 -14.85 -10.64
N ASP A 643 -14.50 -13.97 -11.65
CA ASP A 643 -15.20 -14.26 -12.90
C ASP A 643 -14.52 -15.35 -13.71
N VAL A 644 -13.17 -15.42 -13.70
CA VAL A 644 -12.41 -16.47 -14.39
C VAL A 644 -12.71 -17.85 -13.79
N MET A 645 -12.83 -17.94 -12.47
CA MET A 645 -13.14 -19.21 -11.80
C MET A 645 -14.59 -19.63 -12.00
N LYS A 646 -15.52 -18.68 -12.08
CA LYS A 646 -16.94 -18.96 -12.46
C LYS A 646 -17.06 -19.49 -13.90
N GLU A 647 -16.35 -18.86 -14.82
CA GLU A 647 -16.28 -19.31 -16.21
C GLU A 647 -15.71 -20.72 -16.30
N SER A 648 -14.63 -20.99 -15.58
CA SER A 648 -14.01 -22.33 -15.49
C SER A 648 -14.99 -23.39 -14.98
N ALA A 649 -15.87 -23.05 -14.01
CA ALA A 649 -16.91 -23.95 -13.54
C ALA A 649 -17.98 -24.25 -14.61
N GLN A 650 -18.36 -23.23 -15.40
CA GLN A 650 -19.29 -23.41 -16.53
C GLN A 650 -18.71 -24.30 -17.63
N ILE A 651 -17.43 -24.11 -17.95
CA ILE A 651 -16.69 -24.96 -18.89
C ILE A 651 -16.65 -26.40 -18.36
N ALA A 652 -16.30 -26.59 -17.09
CA ALA A 652 -16.25 -27.90 -16.45
C ALA A 652 -17.62 -28.63 -16.53
N PHE A 653 -18.70 -27.92 -16.27
CA PHE A 653 -20.07 -28.50 -16.39
C PHE A 653 -20.39 -28.89 -17.82
N SER A 654 -20.08 -28.01 -18.80
CA SER A 654 -20.30 -28.29 -20.22
C SER A 654 -19.53 -29.55 -20.69
N VAL A 655 -18.27 -29.68 -20.28
CA VAL A 655 -17.45 -30.85 -20.62
C VAL A 655 -18.02 -32.13 -20.03
N VAL A 656 -18.49 -32.12 -18.77
CA VAL A 656 -19.08 -33.29 -18.14
C VAL A 656 -20.38 -33.70 -18.83
N LYS A 657 -21.23 -32.76 -19.29
CA LYS A 657 -22.41 -33.06 -20.10
C LYS A 657 -22.05 -33.80 -21.38
N VAL A 658 -21.05 -33.28 -22.11
CA VAL A 658 -20.56 -33.91 -23.34
C VAL A 658 -20.02 -35.32 -23.10
N LEU A 659 -19.33 -35.56 -21.99
CA LEU A 659 -18.85 -36.90 -21.61
C LEU A 659 -19.99 -37.87 -21.31
N ILE A 660 -21.09 -37.41 -20.72
CA ILE A 660 -22.28 -38.20 -20.45
C ILE A 660 -23.00 -38.51 -21.78
N ASP A 661 -23.22 -37.52 -22.63
CA ASP A 661 -23.91 -37.66 -23.92
C ASP A 661 -23.14 -38.63 -24.86
N ASN A 662 -21.81 -38.55 -24.86
CA ASN A 662 -20.92 -39.44 -25.61
C ASN A 662 -20.75 -40.80 -24.94
N LYS A 663 -21.47 -41.13 -23.86
CA LYS A 663 -21.43 -42.37 -23.11
C LYS A 663 -20.05 -42.71 -22.53
N LYS A 664 -19.16 -41.74 -22.40
CA LYS A 664 -17.85 -41.90 -21.76
C LYS A 664 -17.99 -41.99 -20.23
N LEU A 665 -18.95 -41.29 -19.68
CA LEU A 665 -19.33 -41.41 -18.27
C LEU A 665 -20.64 -42.19 -18.13
N LYS A 666 -20.58 -43.27 -17.38
CA LYS A 666 -21.74 -44.13 -17.09
C LYS A 666 -22.58 -43.54 -15.93
N VAL A 667 -23.79 -43.13 -16.21
CA VAL A 667 -24.73 -42.66 -15.22
C VAL A 667 -25.57 -43.84 -14.72
N PRO A 668 -25.62 -44.13 -13.41
CA PRO A 668 -26.53 -45.12 -12.87
C PRO A 668 -27.98 -44.63 -13.04
N MET A 669 -28.79 -45.38 -13.81
CA MET A 669 -30.17 -44.93 -14.06
C MET A 669 -31.03 -44.87 -12.77
N ALA A 670 -30.63 -45.52 -11.72
CA ALA A 670 -31.31 -45.47 -10.40
C ALA A 670 -31.24 -44.07 -9.74
N ILE A 671 -30.29 -43.22 -10.11
CA ILE A 671 -30.17 -41.87 -9.56
C ILE A 671 -30.91 -40.81 -10.39
N VAL A 672 -31.36 -41.13 -11.59
CA VAL A 672 -32.10 -40.19 -12.43
C VAL A 672 -33.51 -40.04 -11.89
N PRO A 673 -33.99 -38.83 -11.51
CA PRO A 673 -35.31 -38.62 -10.96
C PRO A 673 -36.38 -38.99 -11.98
N LYS A 674 -37.41 -39.70 -11.52
CA LYS A 674 -38.62 -40.01 -12.28
C LYS A 674 -39.71 -39.05 -11.86
N PHE A 675 -40.41 -38.48 -12.85
CA PHE A 675 -41.59 -37.65 -12.62
C PHE A 675 -42.83 -38.41 -13.08
N ASP A 676 -44.01 -38.19 -12.45
CA ASP A 676 -45.25 -38.88 -12.77
C ASP A 676 -45.72 -38.65 -14.21
N ASP A 677 -45.28 -37.56 -14.83
CA ASP A 677 -45.61 -37.22 -16.22
C ASP A 677 -44.65 -37.78 -17.28
N ASP A 678 -43.65 -38.59 -16.90
CA ASP A 678 -42.66 -39.13 -17.81
C ASP A 678 -43.29 -40.11 -18.83
N LYS A 679 -43.54 -39.62 -20.06
CA LYS A 679 -44.03 -40.44 -21.19
C LYS A 679 -42.92 -41.13 -21.97
N HIS A 680 -41.65 -40.81 -21.70
CA HIS A 680 -40.50 -41.31 -22.43
C HIS A 680 -39.53 -42.11 -21.54
N ARG A 681 -38.78 -43.00 -22.15
CA ARG A 681 -37.73 -43.75 -21.46
C ARG A 681 -36.63 -42.78 -21.02
N LEU A 682 -36.24 -42.81 -19.74
CA LEU A 682 -35.15 -42.00 -19.17
C LEU A 682 -33.82 -42.25 -19.87
N GLU A 683 -33.12 -41.20 -20.16
CA GLU A 683 -31.77 -41.24 -20.73
C GLU A 683 -30.70 -40.77 -19.72
N ALA A 684 -29.42 -41.06 -19.99
CA ALA A 684 -28.34 -40.64 -19.13
C ALA A 684 -28.25 -39.09 -19.04
N SER A 685 -28.64 -38.38 -20.06
CA SER A 685 -28.69 -36.93 -20.14
C SER A 685 -29.74 -36.31 -19.19
N ASP A 686 -30.73 -37.05 -18.76
CA ASP A 686 -31.73 -36.55 -17.81
C ASP A 686 -31.13 -36.25 -16.42
N VAL A 687 -30.00 -36.88 -16.06
CA VAL A 687 -29.32 -36.58 -14.80
C VAL A 687 -28.93 -35.10 -14.66
N TYR A 688 -28.36 -34.47 -15.67
CA TYR A 688 -27.98 -33.08 -15.59
C TYR A 688 -29.11 -32.13 -16.00
N ARG A 689 -30.21 -32.59 -16.55
CA ARG A 689 -31.43 -31.80 -16.85
C ARG A 689 -32.39 -31.74 -15.68
N ARG A 690 -32.39 -32.75 -14.80
CA ARG A 690 -33.33 -32.90 -13.70
C ARG A 690 -32.72 -32.68 -12.30
N TYR A 691 -31.44 -32.36 -12.26
CA TYR A 691 -30.73 -31.92 -11.06
C TYR A 691 -30.17 -30.53 -11.23
N ASP A 692 -30.42 -29.64 -10.30
CA ASP A 692 -29.64 -28.43 -10.08
C ASP A 692 -28.37 -28.82 -9.33
N LEU A 693 -27.25 -28.25 -9.75
CA LEU A 693 -25.96 -28.49 -9.14
C LEU A 693 -25.55 -27.29 -8.28
N HIS A 694 -25.08 -27.54 -7.07
CA HIS A 694 -24.49 -26.51 -6.25
C HIS A 694 -23.02 -26.84 -6.02
N LEU A 695 -22.15 -26.00 -6.56
CA LEU A 695 -20.69 -26.08 -6.38
C LEU A 695 -20.28 -25.07 -5.33
N HIS A 696 -19.61 -25.53 -4.30
CA HIS A 696 -19.13 -24.67 -3.21
C HIS A 696 -17.61 -24.80 -3.05
N VAL A 697 -16.93 -23.65 -2.91
CA VAL A 697 -15.51 -23.60 -2.55
C VAL A 697 -15.42 -22.93 -1.18
N PRO A 698 -15.17 -23.68 -0.10
CA PRO A 698 -15.12 -23.18 1.27
C PRO A 698 -14.11 -22.04 1.48
N GLU A 699 -14.10 -21.45 2.68
CA GLU A 699 -13.34 -20.26 3.05
C GLU A 699 -13.80 -18.99 2.32
N GLY A 700 -15.07 -18.66 2.42
CA GLY A 700 -15.68 -17.48 1.77
C GLY A 700 -15.11 -16.12 2.17
N ALA A 701 -14.26 -16.06 3.19
CA ALA A 701 -13.57 -14.82 3.58
C ALA A 701 -12.39 -14.45 2.65
N VAL A 702 -11.91 -15.41 1.81
CA VAL A 702 -10.77 -15.20 0.91
C VAL A 702 -11.28 -15.24 -0.53
N PRO A 703 -11.17 -14.14 -1.29
CA PRO A 703 -11.48 -14.13 -2.72
C PRO A 703 -10.60 -15.14 -3.47
N LYS A 704 -11.20 -15.91 -4.36
CA LYS A 704 -10.50 -16.93 -5.16
C LYS A 704 -10.79 -16.69 -6.62
N ASP A 705 -9.74 -16.62 -7.44
CA ASP A 705 -9.88 -16.50 -8.89
C ASP A 705 -8.80 -17.31 -9.62
N GLY A 706 -9.10 -17.68 -10.86
CA GLY A 706 -8.18 -18.37 -11.75
C GLY A 706 -8.73 -19.66 -12.36
N PRO A 707 -8.21 -20.07 -13.53
CA PRO A 707 -8.73 -21.22 -14.29
C PRO A 707 -8.20 -22.58 -13.78
N SER A 708 -7.21 -22.60 -12.87
CA SER A 708 -6.45 -23.82 -12.48
C SER A 708 -7.24 -24.86 -11.69
N ALA A 709 -8.48 -24.55 -11.27
CA ALA A 709 -9.39 -25.48 -10.60
C ALA A 709 -10.34 -26.21 -11.56
N GLY A 710 -10.22 -26.00 -12.86
CA GLY A 710 -11.16 -26.53 -13.87
C GLY A 710 -11.31 -28.05 -13.82
N ILE A 711 -10.19 -28.81 -13.77
CA ILE A 711 -10.26 -30.27 -13.68
C ILE A 711 -10.82 -30.74 -12.33
N THR A 712 -10.59 -29.99 -11.26
CA THR A 712 -11.13 -30.29 -9.93
C THR A 712 -12.64 -30.14 -9.90
N MET A 713 -13.16 -29.04 -10.45
CA MET A 713 -14.61 -28.79 -10.56
C MET A 713 -15.28 -29.82 -11.48
N ALA A 714 -14.66 -30.14 -12.62
CA ALA A 714 -15.15 -31.17 -13.52
C ALA A 714 -15.23 -32.55 -12.83
N THR A 715 -14.22 -32.88 -12.01
CA THR A 715 -14.21 -34.15 -11.25
C THR A 715 -15.32 -34.17 -10.19
N ALA A 716 -15.54 -33.06 -9.48
CA ALA A 716 -16.61 -32.94 -8.49
C ALA A 716 -18.01 -33.11 -9.14
N ILE A 717 -18.23 -32.44 -10.27
CA ILE A 717 -19.47 -32.54 -11.05
C ILE A 717 -19.66 -33.96 -11.58
N ALA A 718 -18.61 -34.56 -12.18
CA ALA A 718 -18.67 -35.93 -12.66
C ALA A 718 -18.99 -36.93 -11.53
N SER A 719 -18.39 -36.74 -10.35
CA SER A 719 -18.62 -37.56 -9.16
C SER A 719 -20.09 -37.59 -8.75
N ILE A 720 -20.72 -36.41 -8.62
CA ILE A 720 -22.14 -36.33 -8.19
C ILE A 720 -23.11 -36.80 -9.27
N LEU A 721 -22.82 -36.56 -10.56
CA LEU A 721 -23.68 -36.98 -11.66
C LEU A 721 -23.58 -38.49 -11.99
N THR A 722 -22.45 -39.13 -11.62
CA THR A 722 -22.26 -40.58 -11.78
C THR A 722 -22.40 -41.39 -10.50
N ASP A 723 -22.66 -40.69 -9.37
CA ASP A 723 -22.70 -41.32 -8.03
C ASP A 723 -21.46 -42.17 -7.72
N THR A 724 -20.29 -41.58 -8.06
CA THR A 724 -19.00 -42.27 -7.93
C THR A 724 -18.12 -41.50 -6.95
N LYS A 725 -17.54 -42.19 -5.98
CA LYS A 725 -16.66 -41.58 -4.97
C LYS A 725 -15.37 -41.13 -5.59
N VAL A 726 -14.82 -40.03 -5.07
CA VAL A 726 -13.48 -39.53 -5.35
C VAL A 726 -12.52 -40.04 -4.27
N LYS A 727 -11.33 -40.44 -4.66
CA LYS A 727 -10.29 -40.86 -3.72
C LYS A 727 -9.87 -39.70 -2.84
N HIS A 728 -9.83 -39.92 -1.54
CA HIS A 728 -9.54 -38.89 -0.52
C HIS A 728 -8.06 -38.45 -0.50
N ASP A 729 -7.14 -39.33 -0.92
CA ASP A 729 -5.70 -39.10 -0.91
C ASP A 729 -5.16 -38.48 -2.20
N ILE A 730 -6.06 -38.02 -3.07
CA ILE A 730 -5.73 -37.40 -4.35
C ILE A 730 -6.02 -35.90 -4.35
N ALA A 731 -5.10 -35.11 -4.93
CA ALA A 731 -5.35 -33.72 -5.24
C ALA A 731 -5.00 -33.44 -6.71
N MET A 732 -5.57 -32.36 -7.26
CA MET A 732 -5.39 -32.05 -8.66
C MET A 732 -5.37 -30.56 -8.94
N THR A 733 -4.71 -30.18 -10.02
CA THR A 733 -4.73 -28.81 -10.55
C THR A 733 -4.58 -28.83 -12.06
N GLY A 734 -5.31 -28.01 -12.76
CA GLY A 734 -5.28 -27.91 -14.21
C GLY A 734 -6.43 -27.08 -14.77
N GLU A 735 -6.17 -26.27 -15.78
CA GLU A 735 -7.19 -25.62 -16.54
C GLU A 735 -7.81 -26.60 -17.53
N ILE A 736 -9.12 -26.53 -17.73
CA ILE A 736 -9.84 -27.40 -18.66
C ILE A 736 -10.39 -26.61 -19.84
N THR A 737 -10.23 -27.16 -21.05
CA THR A 737 -10.85 -26.60 -22.25
C THR A 737 -12.19 -27.27 -22.55
N LEU A 738 -13.05 -26.68 -23.41
CA LEU A 738 -14.31 -27.27 -23.88
C LEU A 738 -14.13 -28.63 -24.58
N THR A 739 -12.92 -28.88 -25.14
CA THR A 739 -12.57 -30.17 -25.75
C THR A 739 -12.08 -31.21 -24.74
N GLY A 740 -12.06 -30.87 -23.42
CA GLY A 740 -11.59 -31.76 -22.37
C GLY A 740 -10.06 -31.87 -22.23
N ARG A 741 -9.29 -31.03 -22.91
CA ARG A 741 -7.82 -30.97 -22.75
C ARG A 741 -7.45 -30.26 -21.46
N VAL A 742 -6.33 -30.69 -20.86
CA VAL A 742 -5.79 -30.09 -19.64
C VAL A 742 -4.64 -29.16 -20.01
N LEU A 743 -4.77 -27.88 -19.66
CA LEU A 743 -3.78 -26.85 -19.93
C LEU A 743 -2.87 -26.60 -18.72
N PRO A 744 -1.65 -26.09 -18.95
CA PRO A 744 -0.67 -25.82 -17.92
C PRO A 744 -1.11 -24.68 -16.99
N ILE A 745 -0.58 -24.71 -15.76
CA ILE A 745 -0.91 -23.76 -14.68
C ILE A 745 0.37 -23.14 -14.10
N GLY A 746 0.21 -22.08 -13.32
CA GLY A 746 1.28 -21.46 -12.55
C GLY A 746 1.39 -21.97 -11.10
N GLY A 747 2.54 -21.74 -10.45
CA GLY A 747 2.76 -22.03 -9.04
C GLY A 747 2.77 -23.53 -8.69
N LEU A 748 3.25 -24.39 -9.57
CA LEU A 748 3.23 -25.85 -9.35
C LEU A 748 4.01 -26.25 -8.09
N LYS A 749 5.19 -25.66 -7.85
CA LYS A 749 6.04 -25.96 -6.69
C LYS A 749 5.29 -25.77 -5.39
N GLU A 750 4.69 -24.61 -5.22
CA GLU A 750 3.93 -24.23 -4.03
C GLU A 750 2.71 -25.13 -3.83
N LYS A 751 1.99 -25.44 -4.90
CA LYS A 751 0.81 -26.32 -4.90
C LYS A 751 1.15 -27.73 -4.44
N LEU A 752 2.24 -28.31 -4.93
CA LEU A 752 2.66 -29.66 -4.54
C LEU A 752 3.23 -29.72 -3.11
N ILE A 753 3.93 -28.66 -2.66
CA ILE A 753 4.37 -28.56 -1.26
C ILE A 753 3.15 -28.51 -0.32
N ALA A 754 2.09 -27.77 -0.67
CA ALA A 754 0.87 -27.73 0.13
C ALA A 754 0.15 -29.08 0.16
N ALA A 755 0.05 -29.76 -0.98
CA ALA A 755 -0.51 -31.11 -1.05
C ALA A 755 0.26 -32.11 -0.17
N HIS A 756 1.59 -32.06 -0.22
CA HIS A 756 2.45 -32.90 0.61
C HIS A 756 2.22 -32.67 2.11
N LYS A 757 2.15 -31.39 2.54
CA LYS A 757 1.86 -31.03 3.93
C LYS A 757 0.49 -31.50 4.41
N ALA A 758 -0.53 -31.45 3.53
CA ALA A 758 -1.88 -31.93 3.83
C ALA A 758 -1.97 -33.47 3.87
N GLY A 759 -0.88 -34.18 3.60
CA GLY A 759 -0.82 -35.64 3.61
C GLY A 759 -1.40 -36.30 2.35
N ILE A 760 -1.58 -35.55 1.26
CA ILE A 760 -1.99 -36.06 -0.03
C ILE A 760 -0.90 -36.97 -0.58
N LYS A 761 -1.31 -38.16 -1.09
CA LYS A 761 -0.37 -39.16 -1.62
C LYS A 761 -0.23 -39.12 -3.13
N THR A 762 -1.23 -38.61 -3.83
CA THR A 762 -1.24 -38.55 -5.30
C THR A 762 -1.63 -37.16 -5.79
N ALA A 763 -0.86 -36.60 -6.72
CA ALA A 763 -1.17 -35.32 -7.36
C ALA A 763 -1.36 -35.52 -8.87
N LEU A 764 -2.49 -35.01 -9.42
CA LEU A 764 -2.71 -34.97 -10.88
C LEU A 764 -2.37 -33.58 -11.38
N ILE A 765 -1.44 -33.49 -12.33
CA ILE A 765 -0.95 -32.23 -12.87
C ILE A 765 -0.91 -32.26 -14.40
N PRO A 766 -1.01 -31.11 -15.08
CA PRO A 766 -0.91 -31.06 -16.54
C PRO A 766 0.43 -31.63 -17.06
N ARG A 767 0.42 -32.36 -18.18
CA ARG A 767 1.60 -32.93 -18.82
C ARG A 767 2.70 -31.88 -19.04
N LYS A 768 2.33 -30.71 -19.57
CA LYS A 768 3.29 -29.64 -19.83
C LYS A 768 3.99 -29.13 -18.57
N ASN A 769 3.28 -29.05 -17.43
CA ASN A 769 3.92 -28.72 -16.15
C ASN A 769 4.79 -29.88 -15.66
N TYR A 770 4.37 -31.12 -15.84
CA TYR A 770 5.18 -32.29 -15.46
C TYR A 770 6.53 -32.26 -16.18
N ASP A 771 6.53 -32.05 -17.50
CA ASP A 771 7.75 -32.06 -18.32
C ASP A 771 8.67 -30.84 -18.03
N ARG A 772 8.09 -29.64 -17.77
CA ARG A 772 8.83 -28.41 -17.59
C ARG A 772 9.22 -28.13 -16.12
N ASP A 773 8.26 -28.25 -15.20
CA ASP A 773 8.38 -27.69 -13.85
C ASP A 773 8.74 -28.73 -12.80
N LEU A 774 8.73 -30.02 -13.14
CA LEU A 774 9.06 -31.10 -12.17
C LEU A 774 10.49 -30.98 -11.62
N VAL A 775 11.40 -30.40 -12.39
CA VAL A 775 12.79 -30.16 -11.97
C VAL A 775 12.87 -29.30 -10.72
N ASP A 776 11.95 -28.35 -10.55
CA ASP A 776 11.92 -27.37 -9.45
C ASP A 776 11.26 -27.91 -8.17
N ILE A 777 10.68 -29.09 -8.22
CA ILE A 777 10.01 -29.71 -7.08
C ILE A 777 11.04 -30.34 -6.14
N PRO A 778 10.93 -30.08 -4.82
CA PRO A 778 11.84 -30.66 -3.83
C PRO A 778 11.90 -32.20 -3.88
N ALA A 779 13.09 -32.75 -3.62
CA ALA A 779 13.31 -34.17 -3.67
C ALA A 779 12.41 -34.97 -2.70
N GLU A 780 12.16 -34.42 -1.51
CA GLU A 780 11.26 -35.00 -0.50
C GLU A 780 9.84 -35.16 -1.02
N VAL A 781 9.29 -34.10 -1.66
CA VAL A 781 7.95 -34.12 -2.23
C VAL A 781 7.83 -35.15 -3.34
N LYS A 782 8.89 -35.31 -4.17
CA LYS A 782 8.95 -36.31 -5.24
C LYS A 782 9.02 -37.72 -4.69
N ALA A 783 9.70 -37.91 -3.54
CA ALA A 783 9.84 -39.24 -2.92
C ALA A 783 8.53 -39.69 -2.24
N ASP A 784 7.83 -38.78 -1.58
CA ASP A 784 6.66 -39.09 -0.76
C ASP A 784 5.33 -39.06 -1.50
N MET A 785 5.28 -38.42 -2.68
CA MET A 785 4.05 -38.19 -3.44
C MET A 785 4.15 -38.77 -4.85
N LYS A 786 3.13 -39.51 -5.27
CA LYS A 786 2.99 -39.97 -6.65
C LYS A 786 2.44 -38.81 -7.52
N ILE A 787 3.28 -38.28 -8.40
CA ILE A 787 2.89 -37.22 -9.33
C ILE A 787 2.53 -37.87 -10.67
N ILE A 788 1.30 -37.64 -11.14
CA ILE A 788 0.77 -38.23 -12.38
C ILE A 788 0.50 -37.09 -13.36
N ALA A 789 1.08 -37.18 -14.53
CA ALA A 789 0.80 -36.25 -15.64
C ALA A 789 -0.49 -36.65 -16.35
N VAL A 790 -1.34 -35.64 -16.62
CA VAL A 790 -2.62 -35.79 -17.32
C VAL A 790 -2.70 -34.86 -18.51
N ASP A 791 -3.24 -35.34 -19.63
CA ASP A 791 -3.44 -34.58 -20.87
C ASP A 791 -4.90 -34.23 -21.10
N THR A 792 -5.81 -35.08 -20.59
CA THR A 792 -7.25 -34.98 -20.82
C THR A 792 -8.03 -35.19 -19.55
N ILE A 793 -9.29 -34.75 -19.54
CA ILE A 793 -10.21 -34.97 -18.42
C ILE A 793 -10.49 -36.48 -18.23
N ASP A 794 -10.47 -37.26 -19.29
CA ASP A 794 -10.63 -38.73 -19.22
C ASP A 794 -9.50 -39.35 -18.34
N ASP A 795 -8.24 -38.87 -18.48
CA ASP A 795 -7.11 -39.27 -17.63
C ASP A 795 -7.31 -38.87 -16.18
N VAL A 796 -7.82 -37.68 -15.95
CA VAL A 796 -8.12 -37.16 -14.60
C VAL A 796 -9.15 -38.04 -13.92
N LEU A 797 -10.30 -38.26 -14.56
CA LEU A 797 -11.40 -39.04 -14.01
C LEU A 797 -11.04 -40.49 -13.75
N LYS A 798 -10.27 -41.10 -14.64
CA LYS A 798 -9.75 -42.47 -14.49
C LYS A 798 -8.88 -42.64 -13.25
N ASN A 799 -8.08 -41.64 -12.91
CA ASN A 799 -7.19 -41.72 -11.74
C ASN A 799 -7.90 -41.29 -10.44
N ALA A 800 -8.83 -40.31 -10.52
CA ALA A 800 -9.47 -39.68 -9.36
C ALA A 800 -10.67 -40.46 -8.85
N LEU A 801 -11.50 -41.00 -9.73
CA LEU A 801 -12.72 -41.71 -9.33
C LEU A 801 -12.39 -43.16 -8.89
N VAL A 802 -13.15 -43.62 -7.89
CA VAL A 802 -13.07 -44.99 -7.42
C VAL A 802 -13.75 -45.89 -8.44
N ALA A 803 -13.05 -46.91 -8.96
CA ALA A 803 -13.65 -47.86 -9.87
C ALA A 803 -14.84 -48.57 -9.19
N LYS A 804 -16.03 -48.50 -9.79
CA LYS A 804 -17.15 -49.32 -9.34
C LYS A 804 -16.78 -50.78 -9.65
N LYS A 805 -16.71 -51.63 -8.58
CA LYS A 805 -16.57 -53.06 -8.72
C LYS A 805 -17.81 -53.67 -9.40
#